data_1d549c7c3a76e3bfe5945c705e43af20
#
_entry.id   1d549c7c3a76e3bfe5945c705e43af20
#
_cell.length_a   1.000
_cell.length_b   1.000
_cell.length_c   1.000
_cell.angle_alpha   90.00
_cell.angle_beta   90.00
_cell.angle_gamma   90.00
#
_symmetry.space_group_name_H-M   'P 1'
#
loop_
_entity.id
_entity.type
_entity.pdbx_description
1 polymer ?
#
loop_
_entity_poly.entity_id
_entity_poly.type
_entity_poly.pdbx_seq_one_letter_code
_entity_poly.pdbx_strand_id
1 'polypeptide(L)'
;MNEKYLTPTEREEMITSFRRLLEHTREITEPDDIKRVKRIINEGISQNHYRRDKYGINPALHNIKTALSLCEKVSPDRNMIIAILLYNLCKSEFIPEEELVNEWGDDIAKLIRGLLKVSTLYSKQAAVESDNFRKLLLTFAEDIRVIIIMIIDRLELMRTINHHPNEKMVHDVAYESNYLYAPLAHRLGLYAIKSELEDMSLKYTNRETYTEIAHKLNETKKSRDAYIAEFIKPIKEKLDKTPLKYEIKGRTKSIYSIWNKLKKQKNDIEHIYDLFAIRIIIDSEQESEKSDCWLAYSIITDLYQPNPSRMKDWLSIPKSNGYESLHITVYGPDNRWVEVQIRTKRMDLIAEKGLAAHWRYKGIKSEGNLDAWMNNVRDILETAETGPMELMKNMKMDIYDKEVFVFTPKGDLYKLPYGASLLDFAFNIHTNLGMKCTGGKVNGKNQKLNYKLKSGDTVEIFTSTAQIPKLDWLNFVVTSKARNKIRQSVHEMRSGAATLGKELVERRFKNRKIDLQESTIMRVIKKMGYKTVTDFYDAVAGESIDINDIIAEYENIERKDAAIGEIRSAEEFQLSKIEEDERQGDVLVIGDNIKGINYKLAKCCNPIYGDDVFGFISAEGVIKIHRHDCPNAANIRQKYPYRLITTRWSGKLGQQFGATLRIIGNDDIGIVTNITSIINKEKDVTLRSISINSDDSIFQGYLIVGVNDTVALNNLIKKLKTVKGVKNVQRSN
;
A
#
# COMPACT_ATOMS: atom_id res chain seq x y z
N MET A 1 -30.39 -3.74 -29.65
CA MET A 1 -30.85 -2.46 -29.07
C MET A 1 -29.76 -1.92 -28.19
N ASN A 2 -29.45 -0.64 -28.36
CA ASN A 2 -28.25 -0.02 -27.83
C ASN A 2 -28.17 -0.05 -26.29
N GLU A 3 -27.45 -1.00 -25.70
CA GLU A 3 -27.07 -1.06 -24.27
C GLU A 3 -26.17 0.10 -23.82
N LYS A 4 -25.92 1.06 -24.71
CA LYS A 4 -25.04 2.22 -24.43
C LYS A 4 -25.73 3.33 -23.62
N TYR A 5 -27.06 3.29 -23.44
CA TYR A 5 -27.86 4.35 -22.86
C TYR A 5 -28.51 3.95 -21.52
N LEU A 6 -29.01 4.92 -20.78
CA LEU A 6 -29.83 4.73 -19.59
C LEU A 6 -31.06 3.85 -19.92
N THR A 7 -31.22 2.76 -19.21
CA THR A 7 -32.45 1.95 -19.28
C THR A 7 -33.61 2.75 -18.64
N PRO A 8 -34.88 2.41 -18.96
CA PRO A 8 -36.04 3.05 -18.33
C PRO A 8 -36.00 2.98 -16.80
N THR A 9 -35.63 1.84 -16.24
CA THR A 9 -35.44 1.64 -14.79
C THR A 9 -34.34 2.49 -14.20
N GLU A 10 -33.19 2.59 -14.85
CA GLU A 10 -32.10 3.47 -14.40
C GLU A 10 -32.50 4.96 -14.46
N ARG A 11 -33.35 5.34 -15.44
CA ARG A 11 -33.86 6.71 -15.55
C ARG A 11 -34.81 7.06 -14.41
N GLU A 12 -35.69 6.15 -14.01
CA GLU A 12 -36.58 6.34 -12.87
C GLU A 12 -35.77 6.43 -11.58
N GLU A 13 -34.80 5.52 -11.42
CA GLU A 13 -33.91 5.51 -10.25
C GLU A 13 -33.06 6.79 -10.18
N MET A 14 -32.58 7.29 -11.30
CA MET A 14 -31.84 8.54 -11.39
C MET A 14 -32.68 9.73 -10.94
N ILE A 15 -33.94 9.80 -11.43
CA ILE A 15 -34.87 10.89 -11.06
C ILE A 15 -35.20 10.82 -9.56
N THR A 16 -35.46 9.63 -9.03
CA THR A 16 -35.77 9.42 -7.62
C THR A 16 -34.57 9.78 -6.73
N SER A 17 -33.39 9.30 -7.09
CA SER A 17 -32.14 9.60 -6.36
C SER A 17 -31.81 11.10 -6.42
N PHE A 18 -32.03 11.75 -7.57
CA PHE A 18 -31.79 13.19 -7.69
C PHE A 18 -32.79 14.01 -6.86
N ARG A 19 -34.05 13.61 -6.75
CA ARG A 19 -35.03 14.27 -5.86
C ARG A 19 -34.60 14.18 -4.41
N ARG A 20 -34.19 13.01 -3.97
CA ARG A 20 -33.65 12.83 -2.59
C ARG A 20 -32.37 13.65 -2.37
N LEU A 21 -31.49 13.72 -3.36
CA LEU A 21 -30.31 14.56 -3.29
C LEU A 21 -30.66 16.04 -3.07
N LEU A 22 -31.70 16.54 -3.80
CA LEU A 22 -32.19 17.90 -3.63
C LEU A 22 -32.68 18.20 -2.21
N GLU A 23 -33.31 17.24 -1.55
CA GLU A 23 -33.76 17.39 -0.16
C GLU A 23 -32.57 17.53 0.81
N HIS A 24 -31.54 16.73 0.62
CA HIS A 24 -30.34 16.76 1.45
C HIS A 24 -29.41 17.97 1.18
N THR A 25 -29.49 18.57 0.00
CA THR A 25 -28.58 19.66 -0.40
C THR A 25 -29.15 21.06 -0.15
N ARG A 26 -30.40 21.20 0.26
CA ARG A 26 -31.06 22.51 0.47
C ARG A 26 -30.29 23.48 1.36
N GLU A 27 -29.66 22.98 2.39
CA GLU A 27 -28.87 23.78 3.37
C GLU A 27 -27.38 23.88 3.00
N ILE A 28 -26.94 23.16 1.96
CA ILE A 28 -25.52 22.99 1.64
C ILE A 28 -25.15 23.73 0.35
N THR A 29 -26.08 23.76 -0.63
CA THR A 29 -25.87 24.35 -1.95
C THR A 29 -26.88 25.46 -2.22
N GLU A 30 -26.52 26.40 -3.08
CA GLU A 30 -27.47 27.40 -3.54
C GLU A 30 -28.44 26.77 -4.56
N PRO A 31 -29.72 27.22 -4.58
CA PRO A 31 -30.73 26.68 -5.50
C PRO A 31 -30.33 26.80 -6.99
N ASP A 32 -29.56 27.78 -7.34
CA ASP A 32 -29.11 28.02 -8.72
C ASP A 32 -27.97 27.09 -9.13
N ASP A 33 -27.11 26.66 -8.19
CA ASP A 33 -26.08 25.66 -8.45
C ASP A 33 -26.68 24.36 -8.95
N ILE A 34 -27.68 23.85 -8.24
CA ILE A 34 -28.30 22.57 -8.56
C ILE A 34 -29.10 22.62 -9.87
N LYS A 35 -29.77 23.74 -10.15
CA LYS A 35 -30.46 23.94 -11.45
C LYS A 35 -29.46 23.91 -12.59
N ARG A 36 -28.32 24.58 -12.42
CA ARG A 36 -27.24 24.67 -13.40
C ARG A 36 -26.59 23.28 -13.61
N VAL A 37 -26.22 22.57 -12.54
CA VAL A 37 -25.70 21.21 -12.62
C VAL A 37 -26.67 20.28 -13.30
N LYS A 38 -27.98 20.33 -12.98
CA LYS A 38 -29.00 19.52 -13.63
C LYS A 38 -29.06 19.77 -15.13
N ARG A 39 -28.99 21.04 -15.58
CA ARG A 39 -28.96 21.39 -16.99
C ARG A 39 -27.75 20.78 -17.68
N ILE A 40 -26.55 20.93 -17.11
CA ILE A 40 -25.29 20.41 -17.65
C ILE A 40 -25.31 18.89 -17.73
N ILE A 41 -25.82 18.20 -16.70
CA ILE A 41 -25.97 16.73 -16.71
C ILE A 41 -26.91 16.30 -17.85
N ASN A 42 -28.05 16.96 -18.03
CA ASN A 42 -29.00 16.63 -19.09
C ASN A 42 -28.40 16.87 -20.49
N GLU A 43 -27.64 17.91 -20.68
CA GLU A 43 -26.89 18.21 -21.91
C GLU A 43 -25.84 17.12 -22.18
N GLY A 44 -25.07 16.74 -21.17
CA GLY A 44 -24.09 15.64 -21.27
C GLY A 44 -24.72 14.28 -21.59
N ILE A 45 -25.93 14.00 -21.06
CA ILE A 45 -26.70 12.79 -21.40
C ILE A 45 -27.15 12.87 -22.86
N SER A 46 -27.69 13.99 -23.31
CA SER A 46 -28.19 14.17 -24.68
C SER A 46 -27.09 14.04 -25.73
N GLN A 47 -25.88 14.48 -25.38
CA GLN A 47 -24.68 14.42 -26.23
C GLN A 47 -23.83 13.15 -26.04
N ASN A 48 -24.31 12.15 -25.28
CA ASN A 48 -23.66 10.85 -25.06
C ASN A 48 -22.29 10.86 -24.36
N HIS A 49 -22.06 11.81 -23.47
CA HIS A 49 -20.83 11.90 -22.68
C HIS A 49 -20.80 10.91 -21.51
N TYR A 50 -21.93 10.28 -21.13
CA TYR A 50 -22.02 9.28 -20.06
C TYR A 50 -22.04 7.84 -20.64
N ARG A 51 -20.90 7.39 -21.18
CA ARG A 51 -20.75 6.00 -21.63
C ARG A 51 -20.56 5.09 -20.42
N ARG A 52 -21.17 3.89 -20.48
CA ARG A 52 -20.97 2.87 -19.44
C ARG A 52 -19.49 2.58 -19.23
N ASP A 53 -19.11 2.47 -17.97
CA ASP A 53 -17.75 2.13 -17.58
C ASP A 53 -17.45 0.63 -17.79
N LYS A 54 -16.25 0.21 -17.40
CA LYS A 54 -15.82 -1.19 -17.48
C LYS A 54 -16.62 -2.13 -16.59
N TYR A 55 -17.38 -1.62 -15.64
CA TYR A 55 -18.28 -2.38 -14.76
C TYR A 55 -19.71 -2.40 -15.28
N GLY A 56 -19.98 -1.86 -16.45
CA GLY A 56 -21.29 -1.78 -17.04
C GLY A 56 -22.24 -0.76 -16.39
N ILE A 57 -21.71 0.12 -15.54
CA ILE A 57 -22.47 1.11 -14.77
C ILE A 57 -22.59 2.42 -15.57
N ASN A 58 -23.78 3.05 -15.52
CA ASN A 58 -23.97 4.38 -16.09
C ASN A 58 -23.40 5.44 -15.15
N PRO A 59 -22.40 6.26 -15.58
CA PRO A 59 -21.72 7.20 -14.69
C PRO A 59 -22.61 8.32 -14.18
N ALA A 60 -23.66 8.75 -14.91
CA ALA A 60 -24.57 9.80 -14.42
C ALA A 60 -25.36 9.33 -13.19
N LEU A 61 -25.95 8.13 -13.28
CA LEU A 61 -26.67 7.52 -12.16
C LEU A 61 -25.71 7.26 -10.98
N HIS A 62 -24.54 6.72 -11.27
CA HIS A 62 -23.53 6.43 -10.25
C HIS A 62 -23.10 7.68 -9.48
N ASN A 63 -22.78 8.78 -10.17
CA ASN A 63 -22.41 10.05 -9.53
C ASN A 63 -23.52 10.62 -8.65
N ILE A 64 -24.78 10.55 -9.10
CA ILE A 64 -25.93 11.01 -8.31
C ILE A 64 -26.07 10.16 -7.04
N LYS A 65 -25.95 8.84 -7.13
CA LYS A 65 -25.95 7.94 -5.97
C LYS A 65 -24.78 8.19 -5.04
N THR A 66 -23.59 8.41 -5.59
CA THR A 66 -22.39 8.74 -4.82
C THR A 66 -22.60 10.07 -4.06
N ALA A 67 -23.11 11.12 -4.72
CA ALA A 67 -23.42 12.38 -4.06
C ALA A 67 -24.51 12.23 -2.97
N LEU A 68 -25.54 11.45 -3.23
CA LEU A 68 -26.60 11.16 -2.24
C LEU A 68 -26.02 10.39 -1.03
N SER A 69 -25.26 9.33 -1.26
CA SER A 69 -24.59 8.57 -0.18
C SER A 69 -23.61 9.44 0.61
N LEU A 70 -22.93 10.37 -0.05
CA LEU A 70 -22.06 11.32 0.63
C LEU A 70 -22.86 12.21 1.60
N CYS A 71 -24.02 12.73 1.17
CA CYS A 71 -24.89 13.53 2.04
C CYS A 71 -25.45 12.74 3.21
N GLU A 72 -25.86 11.48 3.00
CA GLU A 72 -26.46 10.62 4.02
C GLU A 72 -25.41 10.13 5.06
N LYS A 73 -24.24 9.74 4.59
CA LYS A 73 -23.21 9.06 5.40
C LYS A 73 -22.14 10.00 5.97
N VAL A 74 -21.92 11.14 5.32
CA VAL A 74 -20.90 12.12 5.68
C VAL A 74 -21.59 13.49 5.81
N SER A 75 -20.89 14.55 6.10
CA SER A 75 -21.41 15.93 6.04
C SER A 75 -20.59 16.70 5.01
N PRO A 76 -20.93 16.63 3.71
CA PRO A 76 -20.14 17.26 2.65
C PRO A 76 -20.30 18.78 2.66
N ASP A 77 -19.32 19.45 2.04
CA ASP A 77 -19.46 20.83 1.60
C ASP A 77 -20.07 20.93 0.18
N ARG A 78 -20.43 22.15 -0.23
CA ARG A 78 -20.94 22.46 -1.56
C ARG A 78 -20.02 21.96 -2.67
N ASN A 79 -18.71 22.16 -2.49
CA ASN A 79 -17.70 21.89 -3.52
C ASN A 79 -17.54 20.39 -3.79
N MET A 80 -17.63 19.56 -2.75
CA MET A 80 -17.61 18.09 -2.90
C MET A 80 -18.79 17.59 -3.74
N ILE A 81 -20.00 18.10 -3.47
CA ILE A 81 -21.22 17.68 -4.18
C ILE A 81 -21.11 18.03 -5.67
N ILE A 82 -20.76 19.28 -5.97
CA ILE A 82 -20.62 19.74 -7.35
C ILE A 82 -19.49 19.00 -8.06
N ALA A 83 -18.35 18.80 -7.41
CA ALA A 83 -17.24 18.05 -8.00
C ALA A 83 -17.62 16.62 -8.40
N ILE A 84 -18.37 15.89 -7.57
CA ILE A 84 -18.85 14.54 -7.91
C ILE A 84 -19.77 14.59 -9.13
N LEU A 85 -20.72 15.52 -9.15
CA LEU A 85 -21.73 15.58 -10.20
C LEU A 85 -21.13 15.96 -11.57
N LEU A 86 -20.10 16.81 -11.60
CA LEU A 86 -19.43 17.27 -12.82
C LEU A 86 -18.24 16.39 -13.25
N TYR A 87 -17.68 15.58 -12.36
CA TYR A 87 -16.45 14.82 -12.56
C TYR A 87 -16.40 14.05 -13.89
N ASN A 88 -17.45 13.28 -14.22
CA ASN A 88 -17.45 12.47 -15.44
C ASN A 88 -17.58 13.30 -16.72
N LEU A 89 -18.17 14.48 -16.67
CA LEU A 89 -18.23 15.41 -17.80
C LEU A 89 -16.86 16.06 -18.05
N CYS A 90 -16.12 16.40 -17.01
CA CYS A 90 -14.73 16.83 -17.14
C CYS A 90 -13.83 15.68 -17.63
N LYS A 91 -14.07 14.45 -17.18
CA LYS A 91 -13.34 13.26 -17.66
C LYS A 91 -13.55 12.96 -19.14
N SER A 92 -14.73 13.27 -19.68
CA SER A 92 -15.07 13.11 -21.11
C SER A 92 -14.72 14.35 -21.93
N GLU A 93 -14.03 15.34 -21.36
CA GLU A 93 -13.66 16.61 -21.97
C GLU A 93 -14.86 17.45 -22.46
N PHE A 94 -16.06 17.17 -21.95
CA PHE A 94 -17.26 17.96 -22.25
C PHE A 94 -17.22 19.34 -21.59
N ILE A 95 -16.64 19.41 -20.37
CA ILE A 95 -16.36 20.67 -19.68
C ILE A 95 -14.84 20.86 -19.67
N PRO A 96 -14.30 21.83 -20.42
CA PRO A 96 -12.88 22.17 -20.37
C PRO A 96 -12.46 22.73 -18.99
N GLU A 97 -11.18 22.53 -18.62
CA GLU A 97 -10.67 22.97 -17.31
C GLU A 97 -10.78 24.49 -17.12
N GLU A 98 -10.55 25.27 -18.16
CA GLU A 98 -10.67 26.73 -18.12
C GLU A 98 -12.11 27.18 -17.82
N GLU A 99 -13.09 26.53 -18.43
CA GLU A 99 -14.52 26.80 -18.17
C GLU A 99 -14.90 26.38 -16.75
N LEU A 100 -14.40 25.26 -16.29
CA LEU A 100 -14.63 24.75 -14.92
C LEU A 100 -14.12 25.76 -13.88
N VAL A 101 -12.89 26.29 -14.04
CA VAL A 101 -12.31 27.28 -13.14
C VAL A 101 -13.12 28.60 -13.16
N ASN A 102 -13.46 29.08 -14.34
CA ASN A 102 -14.17 30.36 -14.51
C ASN A 102 -15.61 30.31 -13.95
N GLU A 103 -16.28 29.17 -14.12
CA GLU A 103 -17.68 29.02 -13.75
C GLU A 103 -17.92 28.53 -12.33
N TRP A 104 -17.04 27.68 -11.82
CA TRP A 104 -17.23 26.97 -10.55
C TRP A 104 -16.14 27.26 -9.51
N GLY A 105 -15.08 27.94 -9.91
CA GLY A 105 -13.96 28.31 -9.05
C GLY A 105 -12.84 27.25 -8.94
N ASP A 106 -11.67 27.70 -8.49
CA ASP A 106 -10.45 26.88 -8.45
C ASP A 106 -10.54 25.72 -7.45
N ASP A 107 -11.30 25.85 -6.36
CA ASP A 107 -11.41 24.79 -5.34
C ASP A 107 -12.16 23.56 -5.89
N ILE A 108 -13.24 23.74 -6.66
CA ILE A 108 -13.94 22.64 -7.35
C ILE A 108 -13.06 22.04 -8.44
N ALA A 109 -12.37 22.89 -9.21
CA ALA A 109 -11.44 22.43 -10.23
C ALA A 109 -10.29 21.59 -9.63
N LYS A 110 -9.76 21.99 -8.47
CA LYS A 110 -8.73 21.25 -7.73
C LYS A 110 -9.21 19.88 -7.27
N LEU A 111 -10.44 19.78 -6.75
CA LEU A 111 -11.05 18.50 -6.39
C LEU A 111 -11.21 17.59 -7.61
N ILE A 112 -11.72 18.11 -8.72
CA ILE A 112 -11.90 17.33 -9.96
C ILE A 112 -10.55 16.90 -10.53
N ARG A 113 -9.53 17.76 -10.54
CA ARG A 113 -8.15 17.37 -10.90
C ARG A 113 -7.63 16.20 -10.06
N GLY A 114 -7.86 16.25 -8.74
CA GLY A 114 -7.51 15.15 -7.83
C GLY A 114 -8.21 13.84 -8.21
N LEU A 115 -9.51 13.88 -8.46
CA LEU A 115 -10.30 12.70 -8.88
C LEU A 115 -9.84 12.17 -10.25
N LEU A 116 -9.52 13.04 -11.22
CA LEU A 116 -9.02 12.67 -12.54
C LEU A 116 -7.64 12.01 -12.46
N LYS A 117 -6.71 12.56 -11.66
CA LYS A 117 -5.39 11.94 -11.40
C LYS A 117 -5.55 10.52 -10.89
N VAL A 118 -6.45 10.30 -9.96
CA VAL A 118 -6.72 8.97 -9.42
C VAL A 118 -7.32 8.05 -10.48
N SER A 119 -8.32 8.51 -11.24
CA SER A 119 -8.95 7.71 -12.30
C SER A 119 -7.95 7.23 -13.37
N THR A 120 -6.98 8.07 -13.74
CA THR A 120 -5.93 7.70 -14.71
C THR A 120 -4.97 6.65 -14.15
N LEU A 121 -4.71 6.65 -12.85
CA LEU A 121 -3.89 5.63 -12.20
C LEU A 121 -4.59 4.26 -12.19
N TYR A 122 -5.91 4.23 -12.03
CA TYR A 122 -6.72 3.01 -12.07
C TYR A 122 -6.89 2.40 -13.48
N SER A 123 -6.77 3.20 -14.52
CA SER A 123 -6.91 2.70 -15.90
C SER A 123 -5.71 1.86 -16.37
N LYS A 124 -4.57 1.99 -15.71
CA LYS A 124 -3.32 1.26 -16.02
C LYS A 124 -3.17 0.07 -15.08
N GLN A 125 -3.78 -1.05 -15.43
CA GLN A 125 -3.80 -2.37 -14.75
C GLN A 125 -2.88 -2.57 -13.53
N ALA A 126 -3.45 -3.19 -12.46
CA ALA A 126 -2.80 -3.67 -11.23
C ALA A 126 -2.31 -2.56 -10.28
N ALA A 127 -3.26 -1.83 -9.67
CA ALA A 127 -2.98 -0.74 -8.74
C ALA A 127 -2.21 -1.16 -7.47
N VAL A 128 -2.26 -2.43 -7.07
CA VAL A 128 -1.71 -2.88 -5.77
C VAL A 128 -0.22 -3.25 -5.85
N GLU A 129 0.33 -3.52 -7.03
CA GLU A 129 1.71 -4.04 -7.19
C GLU A 129 2.70 -3.04 -7.82
N SER A 130 2.32 -1.79 -8.09
CA SER A 130 3.13 -0.89 -8.91
C SER A 130 3.39 0.47 -8.26
N ASP A 131 4.35 1.24 -8.84
CA ASP A 131 4.58 2.67 -8.58
C ASP A 131 3.31 3.53 -8.64
N ASN A 132 2.25 3.04 -9.28
CA ASN A 132 0.95 3.68 -9.35
C ASN A 132 0.25 3.74 -7.98
N PHE A 133 0.43 2.73 -7.11
CA PHE A 133 -0.12 2.76 -5.76
C PHE A 133 0.51 3.88 -4.90
N ARG A 134 1.81 4.08 -5.03
CA ARG A 134 2.53 5.19 -4.37
C ARG A 134 2.01 6.55 -4.84
N LYS A 135 1.84 6.73 -6.16
CA LYS A 135 1.30 7.96 -6.75
C LYS A 135 -0.14 8.22 -6.32
N LEU A 136 -0.95 7.17 -6.19
CA LEU A 136 -2.31 7.23 -5.70
C LEU A 136 -2.36 7.75 -4.25
N LEU A 137 -1.52 7.20 -3.37
CA LEU A 137 -1.44 7.65 -1.98
C LEU A 137 -0.91 9.09 -1.87
N LEU A 138 0.04 9.51 -2.72
CA LEU A 138 0.52 10.88 -2.78
C LEU A 138 -0.59 11.85 -3.23
N THR A 139 -1.42 11.46 -4.21
CA THR A 139 -2.58 12.26 -4.62
C THR A 139 -3.59 12.40 -3.48
N PHE A 140 -3.78 11.34 -2.70
CA PHE A 140 -4.60 11.39 -1.49
C PHE A 140 -4.07 12.37 -0.43
N ALA A 141 -2.77 12.54 -0.35
CA ALA A 141 -2.14 13.47 0.58
C ALA A 141 -2.26 14.96 0.16
N GLU A 142 -2.77 15.27 -1.06
CA GLU A 142 -2.99 16.64 -1.51
C GLU A 142 -4.31 17.23 -0.97
N ASP A 143 -5.41 16.46 -0.98
CA ASP A 143 -6.71 16.87 -0.44
C ASP A 143 -7.53 15.70 0.09
N ILE A 144 -7.87 15.74 1.37
CA ILE A 144 -8.61 14.68 2.05
C ILE A 144 -10.03 14.49 1.53
N ARG A 145 -10.65 15.55 0.97
CA ARG A 145 -11.98 15.48 0.38
C ARG A 145 -12.01 14.51 -0.80
N VAL A 146 -10.92 14.43 -1.57
CA VAL A 146 -10.76 13.47 -2.66
C VAL A 146 -10.82 12.04 -2.11
N ILE A 147 -10.16 11.75 -0.97
CA ILE A 147 -10.20 10.42 -0.34
C ILE A 147 -11.63 10.06 0.07
N ILE A 148 -12.34 10.99 0.71
CA ILE A 148 -13.72 10.76 1.18
C ILE A 148 -14.63 10.46 -0.02
N ILE A 149 -14.56 11.25 -1.08
CA ILE A 149 -15.34 11.05 -2.32
C ILE A 149 -15.06 9.65 -2.87
N MET A 150 -13.82 9.25 -2.95
CA MET A 150 -13.43 7.94 -3.48
C MET A 150 -13.87 6.76 -2.62
N ILE A 151 -13.88 6.92 -1.30
CA ILE A 151 -14.40 5.88 -0.39
C ILE A 151 -15.90 5.70 -0.63
N ILE A 152 -16.66 6.77 -0.81
CA ILE A 152 -18.09 6.73 -1.08
C ILE A 152 -18.36 6.18 -2.49
N ASP A 153 -17.60 6.61 -3.48
CA ASP A 153 -17.66 6.06 -4.86
C ASP A 153 -17.43 4.54 -4.86
N ARG A 154 -16.41 4.08 -4.13
CA ARG A 154 -16.14 2.66 -3.96
C ARG A 154 -17.28 1.93 -3.25
N LEU A 155 -17.90 2.54 -2.25
CA LEU A 155 -19.04 1.97 -1.54
C LEU A 155 -20.23 1.77 -2.51
N GLU A 156 -20.54 2.77 -3.34
CA GLU A 156 -21.61 2.67 -4.34
C GLU A 156 -21.29 1.63 -5.41
N LEU A 157 -20.03 1.55 -5.86
CA LEU A 157 -19.58 0.51 -6.76
C LEU A 157 -19.81 -0.89 -6.14
N MET A 158 -19.43 -1.10 -4.89
CA MET A 158 -19.61 -2.38 -4.18
C MET A 158 -21.09 -2.75 -4.02
N ARG A 159 -21.99 -1.80 -3.88
CA ARG A 159 -23.46 -2.04 -3.82
C ARG A 159 -24.03 -2.51 -5.14
N THR A 160 -23.44 -2.13 -6.27
CA THR A 160 -23.96 -2.37 -7.60
C THR A 160 -23.27 -3.50 -8.36
N ILE A 161 -22.01 -3.81 -8.04
CA ILE A 161 -21.18 -4.76 -8.80
C ILE A 161 -21.60 -6.24 -8.67
N ASN A 162 -22.46 -6.57 -7.71
CA ASN A 162 -22.89 -7.96 -7.44
C ASN A 162 -23.58 -8.65 -8.63
N HIS A 163 -24.07 -7.89 -9.61
CA HIS A 163 -24.74 -8.41 -10.81
C HIS A 163 -23.78 -8.51 -12.02
N HIS A 164 -22.52 -8.16 -11.84
CA HIS A 164 -21.56 -8.20 -12.93
C HIS A 164 -21.21 -9.64 -13.32
N PRO A 165 -21.27 -10.02 -14.62
CA PRO A 165 -21.09 -11.40 -15.06
C PRO A 165 -19.66 -11.94 -14.88
N ASN A 166 -18.67 -11.08 -14.72
CA ASN A 166 -17.28 -11.46 -14.50
C ASN A 166 -16.99 -11.52 -13.00
N GLU A 167 -17.05 -12.72 -12.41
CA GLU A 167 -16.80 -12.97 -10.99
C GLU A 167 -15.37 -12.55 -10.57
N LYS A 168 -14.37 -12.71 -11.43
CA LYS A 168 -13.01 -12.27 -11.15
C LYS A 168 -12.94 -10.76 -10.91
N MET A 169 -13.65 -9.98 -11.72
CA MET A 169 -13.72 -8.52 -11.56
C MET A 169 -14.40 -8.14 -10.25
N VAL A 170 -15.48 -8.82 -9.88
CA VAL A 170 -16.16 -8.62 -8.58
C VAL A 170 -15.20 -8.93 -7.42
N HIS A 171 -14.48 -10.04 -7.51
CA HIS A 171 -13.50 -10.44 -6.50
C HIS A 171 -12.35 -9.42 -6.38
N ASP A 172 -11.79 -8.95 -7.50
CA ASP A 172 -10.69 -7.97 -7.50
C ASP A 172 -11.12 -6.64 -6.87
N VAL A 173 -12.34 -6.15 -7.19
CA VAL A 173 -12.91 -4.94 -6.59
C VAL A 173 -13.17 -5.14 -5.09
N ALA A 174 -13.66 -6.29 -4.67
CA ALA A 174 -13.90 -6.62 -3.27
C ALA A 174 -12.58 -6.72 -2.48
N TYR A 175 -11.58 -7.35 -3.05
CA TYR A 175 -10.24 -7.45 -2.47
C TYR A 175 -9.65 -6.06 -2.26
N GLU A 176 -9.65 -5.21 -3.29
CA GLU A 176 -9.15 -3.85 -3.21
C GLU A 176 -9.92 -3.02 -2.16
N SER A 177 -11.25 -3.19 -2.08
CA SER A 177 -12.10 -2.51 -1.12
C SER A 177 -11.73 -2.86 0.32
N ASN A 178 -11.41 -4.12 0.60
CA ASN A 178 -11.00 -4.59 1.92
C ASN A 178 -9.58 -4.15 2.31
N TYR A 179 -8.66 -4.11 1.34
CA TYR A 179 -7.25 -3.84 1.62
C TYR A 179 -6.88 -2.35 1.58
N LEU A 180 -7.57 -1.54 0.81
CA LEU A 180 -7.29 -0.11 0.65
C LEU A 180 -8.39 0.77 1.25
N TYR A 181 -9.63 0.63 0.80
CA TYR A 181 -10.70 1.58 1.14
C TYR A 181 -11.25 1.41 2.55
N ALA A 182 -11.42 0.19 3.04
CA ALA A 182 -11.89 -0.04 4.41
C ALA A 182 -10.87 0.46 5.47
N PRO A 183 -9.55 0.24 5.34
CA PRO A 183 -8.55 0.88 6.20
C PRO A 183 -8.55 2.41 6.14
N LEU A 184 -8.67 3.00 4.95
CA LEU A 184 -8.78 4.46 4.81
C LEU A 184 -10.05 5.01 5.51
N ALA A 185 -11.20 4.36 5.31
CA ALA A 185 -12.45 4.71 5.99
C ALA A 185 -12.31 4.61 7.52
N HIS A 186 -11.64 3.57 8.03
CA HIS A 186 -11.34 3.42 9.45
C HIS A 186 -10.50 4.59 9.98
N ARG A 187 -9.46 4.99 9.26
CA ARG A 187 -8.58 6.09 9.66
C ARG A 187 -9.31 7.43 9.72
N LEU A 188 -10.21 7.66 8.76
CA LEU A 188 -11.04 8.86 8.72
C LEU A 188 -12.22 8.83 9.70
N GLY A 189 -12.36 7.77 10.52
CA GLY A 189 -13.46 7.62 11.49
C GLY A 189 -14.80 7.24 10.86
N LEU A 190 -14.83 6.89 9.56
CA LEU A 190 -16.03 6.51 8.82
C LEU A 190 -16.40 5.03 9.12
N TYR A 191 -16.70 4.73 10.37
CA TYR A 191 -16.83 3.34 10.85
C TYR A 191 -18.02 2.59 10.23
N ALA A 192 -19.12 3.27 9.93
CA ALA A 192 -20.28 2.68 9.27
C ALA A 192 -19.90 2.23 7.84
N ILE A 193 -19.24 3.10 7.09
CA ILE A 193 -18.77 2.83 5.71
C ILE A 193 -17.73 1.71 5.71
N LYS A 194 -16.76 1.77 6.63
CA LYS A 194 -15.76 0.71 6.81
C LYS A 194 -16.41 -0.66 7.02
N SER A 195 -17.38 -0.74 7.92
CA SER A 195 -18.08 -2.00 8.23
C SER A 195 -18.87 -2.52 7.04
N GLU A 196 -19.54 -1.65 6.29
CA GLU A 196 -20.29 -2.01 5.09
C GLU A 196 -19.36 -2.50 3.97
N LEU A 197 -18.21 -1.84 3.75
CA LEU A 197 -17.19 -2.28 2.78
C LEU A 197 -16.61 -3.65 3.15
N GLU A 198 -16.29 -3.87 4.42
CA GLU A 198 -15.76 -5.15 4.91
C GLU A 198 -16.80 -6.29 4.77
N ASP A 199 -18.05 -6.04 5.13
CA ASP A 199 -19.13 -7.03 5.04
C ASP A 199 -19.41 -7.41 3.56
N MET A 200 -19.47 -6.43 2.66
CA MET A 200 -19.63 -6.70 1.23
C MET A 200 -18.39 -7.40 0.63
N SER A 201 -17.19 -7.02 1.08
CA SER A 201 -15.97 -7.69 0.63
C SER A 201 -15.97 -9.16 1.03
N LEU A 202 -16.34 -9.48 2.27
CA LEU A 202 -16.48 -10.87 2.70
C LEU A 202 -17.56 -11.61 1.90
N LYS A 203 -18.69 -10.96 1.64
CA LYS A 203 -19.79 -11.53 0.84
C LYS A 203 -19.35 -11.93 -0.57
N TYR A 204 -18.45 -11.15 -1.20
CA TYR A 204 -17.99 -11.40 -2.56
C TYR A 204 -16.76 -12.31 -2.63
N THR A 205 -15.91 -12.31 -1.59
CA THR A 205 -14.69 -13.14 -1.55
C THR A 205 -14.91 -14.50 -0.88
N ASN A 206 -15.84 -14.59 0.08
CA ASN A 206 -16.19 -15.83 0.78
C ASN A 206 -17.68 -15.88 1.11
N ARG A 207 -18.47 -16.14 0.08
CA ARG A 207 -19.95 -16.13 0.14
C ARG A 207 -20.51 -17.15 1.13
N GLU A 208 -19.91 -18.32 1.20
CA GLU A 208 -20.36 -19.42 2.06
C GLU A 208 -20.27 -18.99 3.55
N THR A 209 -19.10 -18.57 4.00
CA THR A 209 -18.91 -18.10 5.38
C THR A 209 -19.78 -16.88 5.71
N TYR A 210 -19.93 -15.95 4.76
CA TYR A 210 -20.82 -14.79 4.96
C TYR A 210 -22.25 -15.22 5.18
N THR A 211 -22.77 -16.15 4.35
CA THR A 211 -24.14 -16.64 4.41
C THR A 211 -24.40 -17.43 5.68
N GLU A 212 -23.45 -18.27 6.11
CA GLU A 212 -23.53 -19.03 7.36
C GLU A 212 -23.66 -18.11 8.57
N ILE A 213 -22.78 -17.10 8.68
CA ILE A 213 -22.83 -16.15 9.80
C ILE A 213 -24.12 -15.32 9.75
N ALA A 214 -24.54 -14.87 8.57
CA ALA A 214 -25.77 -14.10 8.40
C ALA A 214 -27.02 -14.91 8.80
N HIS A 215 -27.07 -16.20 8.43
CA HIS A 215 -28.15 -17.11 8.79
C HIS A 215 -28.24 -17.30 10.31
N LYS A 216 -27.15 -17.65 10.97
CA LYS A 216 -27.09 -17.78 12.44
C LYS A 216 -27.47 -16.49 13.17
N LEU A 217 -27.04 -15.32 12.65
CA LEU A 217 -27.46 -14.03 13.19
C LEU A 217 -28.94 -13.77 13.02
N ASN A 218 -29.54 -14.22 11.91
CA ASN A 218 -30.98 -14.01 11.67
C ASN A 218 -31.83 -14.94 12.51
N GLU A 219 -31.47 -16.22 12.64
CA GLU A 219 -32.16 -17.18 13.51
C GLU A 219 -32.21 -16.73 14.98
N THR A 220 -31.12 -16.20 15.49
CA THR A 220 -31.02 -15.75 16.87
C THR A 220 -31.54 -14.32 17.10
N LYS A 221 -32.02 -13.62 16.07
CA LYS A 221 -32.40 -12.20 16.16
C LYS A 221 -33.47 -11.95 17.22
N LYS A 222 -34.57 -12.71 17.20
CA LYS A 222 -35.67 -12.53 18.16
C LYS A 222 -35.24 -12.73 19.61
N SER A 223 -34.45 -13.77 19.88
CA SER A 223 -33.94 -14.03 21.23
C SER A 223 -32.94 -12.97 21.69
N ARG A 224 -32.11 -12.44 20.79
CA ARG A 224 -31.22 -11.34 21.09
C ARG A 224 -31.94 -10.04 21.38
N ASP A 225 -32.96 -9.71 20.58
CA ASP A 225 -33.73 -8.48 20.77
C ASP A 225 -34.51 -8.55 22.11
N ALA A 226 -35.07 -9.72 22.46
CA ALA A 226 -35.71 -9.94 23.75
C ALA A 226 -34.72 -9.80 24.92
N TYR A 227 -33.54 -10.41 24.82
CA TYR A 227 -32.47 -10.30 25.82
C TYR A 227 -31.98 -8.86 25.99
N ILE A 228 -31.76 -8.13 24.89
CA ILE A 228 -31.37 -6.71 24.95
C ILE A 228 -32.46 -5.86 25.60
N ALA A 229 -33.73 -6.13 25.32
CA ALA A 229 -34.86 -5.41 25.94
C ALA A 229 -34.91 -5.65 27.46
N GLU A 230 -34.71 -6.88 27.94
CA GLU A 230 -34.60 -7.23 29.33
C GLU A 230 -33.42 -6.55 30.01
N PHE A 231 -32.26 -6.57 29.37
CA PHE A 231 -31.05 -5.91 29.88
C PHE A 231 -31.21 -4.38 29.99
N ILE A 232 -31.91 -3.75 29.05
CA ILE A 232 -32.10 -2.29 29.01
C ILE A 232 -33.11 -1.82 30.08
N LYS A 233 -34.10 -2.64 30.42
CA LYS A 233 -35.21 -2.23 31.29
C LYS A 233 -34.76 -1.62 32.63
N PRO A 234 -33.91 -2.27 33.46
CA PRO A 234 -33.46 -1.68 34.72
C PRO A 234 -32.57 -0.45 34.53
N ILE A 235 -31.83 -0.37 33.41
CA ILE A 235 -31.04 0.81 33.07
C ILE A 235 -31.95 2.02 32.84
N LYS A 236 -33.02 1.84 32.04
CA LYS A 236 -34.04 2.88 31.83
C LYS A 236 -34.68 3.35 33.11
N GLU A 237 -35.13 2.42 33.95
CA GLU A 237 -35.77 2.73 35.24
C GLU A 237 -34.89 3.59 36.15
N LYS A 238 -33.58 3.44 36.11
CA LYS A 238 -32.63 4.29 36.85
C LYS A 238 -32.32 5.60 36.14
N LEU A 239 -32.09 5.57 34.81
CA LEU A 239 -31.81 6.78 34.03
C LEU A 239 -32.99 7.75 34.02
N ASP A 240 -34.25 7.25 33.99
CA ASP A 240 -35.47 8.06 34.01
C ASP A 240 -35.65 8.84 35.35
N LYS A 241 -34.93 8.45 36.42
CA LYS A 241 -34.88 9.18 37.69
C LYS A 241 -33.84 10.30 37.71
N THR A 242 -33.05 10.44 36.65
CA THR A 242 -32.02 11.49 36.46
C THR A 242 -32.53 12.59 35.55
N PRO A 243 -31.91 13.77 35.54
CA PRO A 243 -32.28 14.83 34.62
C PRO A 243 -31.75 14.57 33.17
N LEU A 244 -31.07 13.45 32.95
CA LEU A 244 -30.46 13.13 31.64
C LEU A 244 -31.55 12.85 30.60
N LYS A 245 -31.43 13.51 29.46
CA LYS A 245 -32.15 13.16 28.23
C LYS A 245 -31.30 12.16 27.46
N TYR A 246 -31.82 10.97 27.15
CA TYR A 246 -31.04 9.91 26.53
C TYR A 246 -31.85 9.07 25.54
N GLU A 247 -31.14 8.40 24.67
CA GLU A 247 -31.65 7.37 23.75
C GLU A 247 -30.79 6.10 23.88
N ILE A 248 -31.42 4.92 23.94
CA ILE A 248 -30.72 3.63 23.99
C ILE A 248 -31.00 2.87 22.70
N LYS A 249 -29.92 2.53 21.96
CA LYS A 249 -29.98 1.74 20.73
C LYS A 249 -29.27 0.40 20.89
N GLY A 250 -29.87 -0.69 20.42
CA GLY A 250 -29.19 -1.95 20.25
C GLY A 250 -28.19 -1.82 19.06
N ARG A 251 -27.03 -2.42 19.20
CA ARG A 251 -26.01 -2.44 18.14
C ARG A 251 -25.70 -3.87 17.70
N THR A 252 -25.89 -4.15 16.43
CA THR A 252 -25.46 -5.41 15.82
C THR A 252 -24.05 -5.26 15.30
N LYS A 253 -23.19 -6.22 15.58
CA LYS A 253 -21.81 -6.25 15.09
C LYS A 253 -21.78 -6.67 13.62
N SER A 254 -20.87 -6.10 12.83
CA SER A 254 -20.71 -6.48 11.42
C SER A 254 -20.28 -7.95 11.27
N ILE A 255 -20.75 -8.61 10.22
CA ILE A 255 -20.46 -10.02 9.91
C ILE A 255 -18.96 -10.26 9.78
N TYR A 256 -18.25 -9.35 9.12
CA TYR A 256 -16.79 -9.40 8.99
C TYR A 256 -16.08 -9.32 10.35
N SER A 257 -16.56 -8.49 11.27
CA SER A 257 -16.00 -8.41 12.62
C SER A 257 -16.22 -9.68 13.43
N ILE A 258 -17.36 -10.35 13.24
CA ILE A 258 -17.65 -11.67 13.83
C ILE A 258 -16.72 -12.71 13.23
N TRP A 259 -16.62 -12.80 11.90
CA TRP A 259 -15.71 -13.71 11.20
C TRP A 259 -14.26 -13.58 11.67
N ASN A 260 -13.74 -12.36 11.77
CA ASN A 260 -12.37 -12.12 12.26
C ASN A 260 -12.16 -12.62 13.70
N LYS A 261 -13.20 -12.56 14.56
CA LYS A 261 -13.12 -13.10 15.91
C LYS A 261 -13.15 -14.62 15.93
N LEU A 262 -14.02 -15.23 15.14
CA LEU A 262 -14.07 -16.69 14.96
C LEU A 262 -12.71 -17.23 14.48
N LYS A 263 -12.12 -16.58 13.48
CA LYS A 263 -10.79 -16.95 12.96
C LYS A 263 -9.67 -16.84 14.00
N LYS A 264 -9.72 -15.83 14.89
CA LYS A 264 -8.71 -15.61 15.94
C LYS A 264 -8.88 -16.50 17.16
N GLN A 265 -10.11 -16.79 17.57
CA GLN A 265 -10.42 -17.44 18.84
C GLN A 265 -10.69 -18.95 18.68
N LYS A 266 -10.89 -19.45 17.44
CA LYS A 266 -11.29 -20.85 17.13
C LYS A 266 -12.53 -21.32 17.92
N ASN A 267 -13.40 -20.39 18.33
CA ASN A 267 -14.60 -20.65 19.11
C ASN A 267 -15.86 -20.52 18.24
N ASP A 268 -16.97 -21.15 18.67
CA ASP A 268 -18.26 -21.00 18.03
C ASP A 268 -18.87 -19.58 18.23
N ILE A 269 -19.81 -19.20 17.35
CA ILE A 269 -20.47 -17.89 17.38
C ILE A 269 -21.11 -17.60 18.74
N GLU A 270 -21.65 -18.61 19.42
CA GLU A 270 -22.32 -18.50 20.72
C GLU A 270 -21.38 -18.05 21.84
N HIS A 271 -20.08 -18.26 21.72
CA HIS A 271 -19.07 -17.89 22.69
C HIS A 271 -18.39 -16.55 22.40
N ILE A 272 -18.90 -15.78 21.44
CA ILE A 272 -18.37 -14.43 21.15
C ILE A 272 -18.89 -13.44 22.19
N TYR A 273 -18.02 -12.97 23.07
CA TYR A 273 -18.29 -12.06 24.20
C TYR A 273 -19.00 -10.74 23.84
N ASP A 274 -18.97 -10.25 22.61
CA ASP A 274 -19.48 -8.92 22.24
C ASP A 274 -20.60 -9.01 21.17
N LEU A 275 -21.34 -10.11 21.15
CA LEU A 275 -22.48 -10.24 20.24
C LEU A 275 -23.63 -9.32 20.67
N PHE A 276 -23.72 -9.07 21.96
CA PHE A 276 -24.70 -8.19 22.58
C PHE A 276 -24.05 -6.84 22.87
N ALA A 277 -24.51 -5.81 22.23
CA ALA A 277 -24.01 -4.46 22.47
C ALA A 277 -25.16 -3.47 22.45
N ILE A 278 -25.11 -2.50 23.37
CA ILE A 278 -25.99 -1.35 23.38
C ILE A 278 -25.20 -0.06 23.32
N ARG A 279 -25.88 0.98 22.86
CA ARG A 279 -25.38 2.33 22.86
C ARG A 279 -26.31 3.24 23.59
N ILE A 280 -25.80 4.00 24.54
CA ILE A 280 -26.50 5.05 25.25
C ILE A 280 -26.03 6.39 24.71
N ILE A 281 -26.93 7.15 24.12
CA ILE A 281 -26.70 8.46 23.55
C ILE A 281 -27.35 9.51 24.41
N ILE A 282 -26.55 10.39 25.00
CA ILE A 282 -27.01 11.39 25.94
C ILE A 282 -27.10 12.74 25.23
N ASP A 283 -28.20 13.46 25.44
CA ASP A 283 -28.39 14.83 24.96
C ASP A 283 -27.88 15.79 26.03
N SER A 284 -26.65 16.22 25.93
CA SER A 284 -25.94 17.04 26.90
C SER A 284 -25.44 18.32 26.30
N GLU A 285 -25.38 19.38 27.11
CA GLU A 285 -24.64 20.60 26.80
C GLU A 285 -23.12 20.30 26.76
N GLN A 286 -22.38 21.05 25.99
CA GLN A 286 -20.95 20.77 25.76
C GLN A 286 -20.10 20.77 27.02
N GLU A 287 -20.46 21.59 28.00
CA GLU A 287 -19.78 21.72 29.30
C GLU A 287 -19.97 20.51 30.21
N SER A 288 -21.14 19.85 30.14
CA SER A 288 -21.52 18.71 30.96
C SER A 288 -21.31 17.34 30.30
N GLU A 289 -20.95 17.29 29.03
CA GLU A 289 -20.84 16.05 28.25
C GLU A 289 -20.08 14.93 28.96
N LYS A 290 -18.92 15.25 29.55
CA LYS A 290 -18.11 14.24 30.24
C LYS A 290 -18.74 13.77 31.53
N SER A 291 -19.24 14.69 32.36
CA SER A 291 -19.89 14.37 33.65
C SER A 291 -21.13 13.51 33.43
N ASP A 292 -21.95 13.81 32.43
CA ASP A 292 -23.14 13.07 32.09
C ASP A 292 -22.86 11.65 31.61
N CYS A 293 -21.80 11.48 30.80
CA CYS A 293 -21.34 10.14 30.42
C CYS A 293 -20.84 9.32 31.61
N TRP A 294 -20.13 9.94 32.56
CA TRP A 294 -19.66 9.27 33.76
C TRP A 294 -20.82 8.96 34.75
N LEU A 295 -21.83 9.81 34.80
CA LEU A 295 -23.06 9.52 35.58
C LEU A 295 -23.78 8.28 35.02
N ALA A 296 -23.96 8.20 33.70
CA ALA A 296 -24.53 7.01 33.06
C ALA A 296 -23.67 5.77 33.31
N TYR A 297 -22.34 5.89 33.26
CA TYR A 297 -21.42 4.81 33.63
C TYR A 297 -21.67 4.30 35.06
N SER A 298 -21.74 5.20 36.05
CA SER A 298 -22.00 4.85 37.43
C SER A 298 -23.30 4.07 37.60
N ILE A 299 -24.38 4.53 36.96
CA ILE A 299 -25.69 3.87 37.00
C ILE A 299 -25.64 2.43 36.47
N ILE A 300 -24.89 2.22 35.37
CA ILE A 300 -24.76 0.89 34.77
C ILE A 300 -23.95 -0.04 35.65
N THR A 301 -22.85 0.45 36.23
CA THR A 301 -21.96 -0.34 37.08
C THR A 301 -22.57 -0.64 38.47
N ASP A 302 -23.54 0.17 38.90
CA ASP A 302 -24.38 -0.16 40.07
C ASP A 302 -25.36 -1.30 39.82
N LEU A 303 -25.79 -1.49 38.57
CA LEU A 303 -26.74 -2.54 38.20
C LEU A 303 -26.03 -3.83 37.76
N TYR A 304 -24.92 -3.71 37.09
CA TYR A 304 -24.23 -4.83 36.45
C TYR A 304 -22.73 -4.77 36.74
N GLN A 305 -22.17 -5.91 37.11
CA GLN A 305 -20.74 -6.01 37.43
C GLN A 305 -19.85 -5.76 36.18
N PRO A 306 -18.99 -4.73 36.18
CA PRO A 306 -18.13 -4.44 35.06
C PRO A 306 -16.89 -5.35 35.00
N ASN A 307 -16.35 -5.56 33.80
CA ASN A 307 -15.03 -6.14 33.60
C ASN A 307 -13.99 -5.03 33.42
N PRO A 308 -13.17 -4.74 34.46
CA PRO A 308 -12.22 -3.63 34.41
C PRO A 308 -11.17 -3.77 33.29
N SER A 309 -10.77 -4.99 32.94
CA SER A 309 -9.77 -5.24 31.90
C SER A 309 -10.26 -4.91 30.48
N ARG A 310 -11.59 -4.74 30.32
CA ARG A 310 -12.23 -4.42 29.04
C ARG A 310 -12.78 -3.01 28.95
N MET A 311 -12.60 -2.22 29.99
CA MET A 311 -12.95 -0.81 29.97
C MET A 311 -12.05 -0.05 29.00
N LYS A 312 -12.64 0.85 28.21
CA LYS A 312 -11.92 1.75 27.31
C LYS A 312 -12.47 3.16 27.49
N ASP A 313 -11.62 4.02 28.01
CA ASP A 313 -11.94 5.43 28.20
C ASP A 313 -11.35 6.25 27.04
N TRP A 314 -12.16 6.45 26.02
CA TRP A 314 -11.86 7.39 24.94
C TRP A 314 -12.58 8.73 25.12
N LEU A 315 -13.16 8.95 26.31
CA LEU A 315 -13.76 10.21 26.68
C LEU A 315 -12.71 11.15 27.29
N SER A 316 -11.89 10.61 28.19
CA SER A 316 -10.78 11.35 28.80
C SER A 316 -9.65 11.57 27.79
N ILE A 317 -9.36 10.58 26.96
CA ILE A 317 -8.31 10.61 25.93
C ILE A 317 -8.91 10.17 24.59
N PRO A 318 -9.41 11.13 23.78
CA PRO A 318 -9.97 10.83 22.47
C PRO A 318 -8.99 10.14 21.53
N LYS A 319 -9.49 9.32 20.61
CA LYS A 319 -8.66 8.75 19.55
C LYS A 319 -8.15 9.83 18.59
N SER A 320 -7.09 9.52 17.83
CA SER A 320 -6.50 10.45 16.85
C SER A 320 -7.48 10.91 15.75
N ASN A 321 -8.55 10.16 15.52
CA ASN A 321 -9.62 10.50 14.59
C ASN A 321 -10.81 11.19 15.27
N GLY A 322 -10.63 11.79 16.44
CA GLY A 322 -11.67 12.52 17.14
C GLY A 322 -12.78 11.65 17.77
N TYR A 323 -12.63 10.31 17.77
CA TYR A 323 -13.60 9.41 18.39
C TYR A 323 -13.59 9.51 19.91
N GLU A 324 -14.73 9.85 20.50
CA GLU A 324 -14.96 9.96 21.93
C GLU A 324 -16.07 8.99 22.35
N SER A 325 -15.86 8.18 23.40
CA SER A 325 -16.88 7.28 23.97
C SER A 325 -16.32 6.55 25.19
N LEU A 326 -17.15 6.22 26.18
CA LEU A 326 -16.84 5.22 27.19
C LEU A 326 -17.33 3.85 26.68
N HIS A 327 -16.48 2.84 26.74
CA HIS A 327 -16.87 1.46 26.48
C HIS A 327 -16.63 0.63 27.70
N ILE A 328 -17.68 -0.04 28.17
CA ILE A 328 -17.61 -0.99 29.26
C ILE A 328 -18.19 -2.33 28.82
N THR A 329 -17.69 -3.40 29.38
CA THR A 329 -18.25 -4.73 29.21
C THR A 329 -18.76 -5.15 30.60
N VAL A 330 -20.02 -5.45 30.69
CA VAL A 330 -20.67 -5.81 31.97
C VAL A 330 -21.28 -7.20 31.89
N TYR A 331 -21.48 -7.81 33.05
CA TYR A 331 -22.15 -9.08 33.20
C TYR A 331 -23.66 -8.85 33.29
N GLY A 332 -24.38 -9.20 32.25
CA GLY A 332 -25.84 -9.05 32.18
C GLY A 332 -26.62 -10.28 32.69
N PRO A 333 -27.95 -10.32 32.48
CA PRO A 333 -28.77 -11.50 32.76
C PRO A 333 -28.19 -12.76 32.07
N ASP A 334 -28.57 -13.95 32.61
CA ASP A 334 -28.11 -15.25 32.07
C ASP A 334 -26.58 -15.40 31.95
N ASN A 335 -25.83 -14.67 32.74
CA ASN A 335 -24.36 -14.71 32.73
C ASN A 335 -23.74 -14.39 31.40
N ARG A 336 -24.34 -13.50 30.61
CA ARG A 336 -23.82 -13.07 29.30
C ARG A 336 -23.12 -11.71 29.37
N TRP A 337 -22.04 -11.58 28.67
CA TRP A 337 -21.32 -10.30 28.55
C TRP A 337 -22.03 -9.37 27.59
N VAL A 338 -22.25 -8.13 28.00
CA VAL A 338 -22.84 -7.06 27.18
C VAL A 338 -21.86 -5.90 27.12
N GLU A 339 -21.52 -5.45 25.87
CA GLU A 339 -20.77 -4.22 25.65
C GLU A 339 -21.72 -3.03 25.67
N VAL A 340 -21.45 -2.05 26.55
CA VAL A 340 -22.20 -0.80 26.63
C VAL A 340 -21.27 0.34 26.15
N GLN A 341 -21.75 1.10 25.18
CA GLN A 341 -21.09 2.30 24.66
C GLN A 341 -21.86 3.53 25.12
N ILE A 342 -21.21 4.44 25.83
CA ILE A 342 -21.80 5.66 26.35
C ILE A 342 -21.14 6.84 25.67
N ARG A 343 -21.96 7.74 25.11
CA ARG A 343 -21.51 8.95 24.43
C ARG A 343 -22.63 9.96 24.27
N THR A 344 -22.31 11.23 24.01
CA THR A 344 -23.30 12.27 23.76
C THR A 344 -23.74 12.28 22.29
N LYS A 345 -24.79 13.04 21.96
CA LYS A 345 -25.25 13.23 20.57
C LYS A 345 -24.14 13.76 19.67
N ARG A 346 -23.35 14.73 20.14
CA ARG A 346 -22.18 15.26 19.38
C ARG A 346 -21.17 14.15 19.11
N MET A 347 -20.79 13.41 20.15
CA MET A 347 -19.83 12.29 20.02
C MET A 347 -20.38 11.18 19.13
N ASP A 348 -21.70 10.92 19.17
CA ASP A 348 -22.35 9.95 18.28
C ASP A 348 -22.30 10.40 16.82
N LEU A 349 -22.54 11.67 16.56
CA LEU A 349 -22.43 12.24 15.21
C LEU A 349 -21.01 12.12 14.65
N ILE A 350 -20.00 12.43 15.45
CA ILE A 350 -18.59 12.28 15.07
C ILE A 350 -18.24 10.80 14.83
N ALA A 351 -18.75 9.90 15.69
CA ALA A 351 -18.50 8.47 15.55
C ALA A 351 -19.18 7.85 14.32
N GLU A 352 -20.34 8.35 13.89
CA GLU A 352 -21.08 7.86 12.72
C GLU A 352 -20.59 8.51 11.41
N LYS A 353 -20.34 9.82 11.42
CA LYS A 353 -19.98 10.60 10.22
C LYS A 353 -18.48 10.92 10.08
N GLY A 354 -17.67 10.53 11.04
CA GLY A 354 -16.22 10.71 11.04
C GLY A 354 -15.76 12.16 11.19
N LEU A 355 -14.51 12.40 10.82
CA LEU A 355 -13.87 13.73 10.89
C LEU A 355 -14.59 14.79 10.07
N ALA A 356 -15.32 14.42 9.02
CA ALA A 356 -16.07 15.35 8.21
C ALA A 356 -17.18 16.09 9.03
N ALA A 357 -17.76 15.44 10.05
CA ALA A 357 -18.70 16.09 10.95
C ALA A 357 -18.02 17.16 11.82
N HIS A 358 -16.76 16.98 12.14
CA HIS A 358 -15.98 17.90 12.97
C HIS A 358 -15.68 19.22 12.25
N TRP A 359 -15.48 19.19 10.92
CA TRP A 359 -15.23 20.40 10.12
C TRP A 359 -16.42 21.38 10.13
N ARG A 360 -17.65 20.86 10.19
CA ARG A 360 -18.85 21.69 10.27
C ARG A 360 -18.91 22.53 11.57
N TYR A 361 -18.35 21.98 12.68
CA TYR A 361 -18.39 22.63 13.99
C TYR A 361 -17.21 23.56 14.29
N LYS A 362 -16.01 23.30 13.76
CA LYS A 362 -14.78 24.04 14.12
C LYS A 362 -14.10 24.76 12.95
N GLY A 363 -14.60 24.62 11.71
CA GLY A 363 -13.93 25.15 10.50
C GLY A 363 -12.68 24.34 10.10
N ILE A 364 -12.27 24.50 8.85
CA ILE A 364 -11.21 23.69 8.19
C ILE A 364 -9.80 23.88 8.82
N LYS A 365 -9.62 24.84 9.72
CA LYS A 365 -8.27 25.29 10.17
C LYS A 365 -7.70 24.65 11.43
N SER A 366 -8.33 23.64 12.03
CA SER A 366 -7.90 23.22 13.36
C SER A 366 -7.59 21.73 13.56
N GLU A 367 -6.74 21.07 12.74
CA GLU A 367 -6.35 19.74 13.16
C GLU A 367 -4.91 19.34 12.79
N GLY A 368 -3.98 19.74 13.64
CA GLY A 368 -2.59 19.32 13.60
C GLY A 368 -2.34 17.79 13.62
N ASN A 369 -3.32 16.99 14.04
CA ASN A 369 -3.21 15.52 14.04
C ASN A 369 -3.46 14.88 12.67
N LEU A 370 -4.37 15.43 11.87
CA LEU A 370 -4.64 14.94 10.53
C LEU A 370 -3.56 15.40 9.56
N ASP A 371 -3.16 16.68 9.66
CA ASP A 371 -2.05 17.24 8.87
C ASP A 371 -0.73 16.51 9.21
N ALA A 372 -0.50 16.20 10.49
CA ALA A 372 0.64 15.40 10.91
C ALA A 372 0.60 13.98 10.33
N TRP A 373 -0.59 13.34 10.25
CA TRP A 373 -0.74 12.05 9.61
C TRP A 373 -0.54 12.14 8.09
N MET A 374 -1.12 13.14 7.43
CA MET A 374 -0.95 13.38 5.99
C MET A 374 0.52 13.63 5.65
N ASN A 375 1.22 14.43 6.43
CA ASN A 375 2.64 14.67 6.28
C ASN A 375 3.46 13.39 6.54
N ASN A 376 3.09 12.59 7.53
CA ASN A 376 3.76 11.31 7.82
C ASN A 376 3.54 10.30 6.68
N VAL A 377 2.34 10.23 6.10
CA VAL A 377 2.07 9.42 4.90
C VAL A 377 2.91 9.92 3.72
N ARG A 378 2.99 11.23 3.51
CA ARG A 378 3.82 11.84 2.47
C ARG A 378 5.29 11.50 2.66
N ASP A 379 5.83 11.68 3.86
CA ASP A 379 7.22 11.36 4.20
C ASP A 379 7.55 9.88 3.99
N ILE A 380 6.65 8.98 4.40
CA ILE A 380 6.79 7.53 4.18
C ILE A 380 6.82 7.21 2.68
N LEU A 381 5.97 7.86 1.90
CA LEU A 381 5.85 7.60 0.46
C LEU A 381 7.01 8.19 -0.33
N GLU A 382 7.56 9.32 0.09
CA GLU A 382 8.71 9.97 -0.55
C GLU A 382 10.02 9.23 -0.26
N THR A 383 10.15 8.65 0.94
CA THR A 383 11.41 8.01 1.40
C THR A 383 11.43 6.49 1.23
N ALA A 384 10.32 5.84 0.82
CA ALA A 384 10.25 4.39 0.73
C ALA A 384 10.97 3.83 -0.50
N GLU A 385 12.07 3.11 -0.26
CA GLU A 385 12.69 2.19 -1.23
C GLU A 385 12.01 0.81 -1.27
N THR A 386 10.99 0.59 -0.41
CA THR A 386 10.29 -0.69 -0.23
C THR A 386 9.12 -0.86 -1.18
N GLY A 387 8.86 -2.10 -1.59
CA GLY A 387 7.77 -2.43 -2.52
C GLY A 387 6.37 -2.10 -1.95
N PRO A 388 5.35 -1.93 -2.82
CA PRO A 388 3.99 -1.52 -2.45
C PRO A 388 3.32 -2.41 -1.40
N MET A 389 3.57 -3.72 -1.42
CA MET A 389 3.03 -4.70 -0.47
C MET A 389 3.56 -4.50 0.95
N GLU A 390 4.83 -4.13 1.08
CA GLU A 390 5.45 -3.86 2.38
C GLU A 390 5.00 -2.49 2.93
N LEU A 391 4.80 -1.51 2.06
CA LEU A 391 4.16 -0.23 2.36
C LEU A 391 2.74 -0.42 2.90
N MET A 392 1.92 -1.25 2.24
CA MET A 392 0.56 -1.57 2.70
C MET A 392 0.58 -2.30 4.04
N LYS A 393 1.50 -3.25 4.23
CA LYS A 393 1.66 -3.99 5.49
C LYS A 393 2.06 -3.05 6.63
N ASN A 394 2.97 -2.12 6.39
CA ASN A 394 3.38 -1.12 7.35
C ASN A 394 2.25 -0.12 7.66
N MET A 395 1.53 0.37 6.65
CA MET A 395 0.33 1.20 6.84
C MET A 395 -0.79 0.46 7.57
N LYS A 396 -1.00 -0.84 7.28
CA LYS A 396 -2.00 -1.68 7.96
C LYS A 396 -1.64 -1.90 9.42
N MET A 397 -0.36 -2.07 9.76
CA MET A 397 0.10 -2.16 11.15
C MET A 397 -0.14 -0.85 11.90
N ASP A 398 0.16 0.30 11.30
CA ASP A 398 -0.09 1.63 11.90
C ASP A 398 -1.59 1.98 12.01
N ILE A 399 -2.47 1.34 11.21
CA ILE A 399 -3.91 1.60 11.17
C ILE A 399 -4.69 0.83 12.27
N TYR A 400 -4.23 -0.37 12.65
CA TYR A 400 -4.96 -1.27 13.56
C TYR A 400 -4.35 -1.39 14.96
N ASP A 401 -3.20 -0.77 15.24
CA ASP A 401 -2.51 -0.98 16.51
C ASP A 401 -3.19 -0.28 17.69
N LYS A 402 -3.25 -1.02 18.80
CA LYS A 402 -3.56 -0.48 20.12
C LYS A 402 -2.52 0.59 20.45
N GLU A 403 -2.96 1.69 20.96
CA GLU A 403 -2.10 2.81 21.35
C GLU A 403 -1.67 2.65 22.81
N VAL A 404 -0.45 3.07 23.11
CA VAL A 404 0.05 3.21 24.47
C VAL A 404 0.28 4.70 24.78
N PHE A 405 -0.12 5.10 25.98
CA PHE A 405 -0.02 6.47 26.46
C PHE A 405 1.09 6.55 27.49
N VAL A 406 2.09 7.39 27.24
CA VAL A 406 3.32 7.49 28.02
C VAL A 406 3.53 8.93 28.45
N PHE A 407 3.99 9.13 29.67
CA PHE A 407 4.21 10.45 30.25
C PHE A 407 5.70 10.81 30.30
N THR A 408 6.01 12.08 30.09
CA THR A 408 7.31 12.62 30.51
C THR A 408 7.32 12.85 32.02
N PRO A 409 8.50 13.01 32.66
CA PRO A 409 8.57 13.39 34.09
C PRO A 409 7.89 14.73 34.40
N LYS A 410 7.69 15.59 33.39
CA LYS A 410 6.97 16.86 33.52
C LYS A 410 5.45 16.73 33.42
N GLY A 411 4.96 15.50 33.12
CA GLY A 411 3.53 15.23 32.95
C GLY A 411 3.01 15.38 31.53
N ASP A 412 3.85 15.65 30.54
CA ASP A 412 3.39 15.71 29.14
C ASP A 412 3.03 14.32 28.63
N LEU A 413 1.87 14.22 28.03
CA LEU A 413 1.33 12.97 27.51
C LEU A 413 1.73 12.75 26.03
N TYR A 414 2.32 11.61 25.78
CA TYR A 414 2.66 11.15 24.41
C TYR A 414 1.93 9.86 24.07
N LYS A 415 1.50 9.80 22.83
CA LYS A 415 0.77 8.69 22.25
C LYS A 415 1.64 7.93 21.26
N LEU A 416 1.76 6.62 21.43
CA LEU A 416 2.58 5.73 20.62
C LEU A 416 1.79 4.48 20.23
N PRO A 417 2.15 3.81 19.11
CA PRO A 417 1.56 2.52 18.78
C PRO A 417 1.93 1.44 19.81
N TYR A 418 1.05 0.46 19.98
CA TYR A 418 1.31 -0.67 20.87
C TYR A 418 2.58 -1.43 20.47
N GLY A 419 3.38 -1.77 21.45
CA GLY A 419 4.68 -2.41 21.22
C GLY A 419 5.82 -1.42 20.94
N ALA A 420 5.54 -0.10 20.95
CA ALA A 420 6.58 0.90 20.83
C ALA A 420 7.65 0.75 21.92
N SER A 421 8.89 0.95 21.53
CA SER A 421 10.05 0.86 22.40
C SER A 421 10.36 2.22 23.06
N LEU A 422 11.20 2.21 24.06
CA LEU A 422 11.75 3.42 24.66
C LEU A 422 12.44 4.30 23.61
N LEU A 423 13.09 3.69 22.62
CA LEU A 423 13.70 4.41 21.51
C LEU A 423 12.66 5.07 20.59
N ASP A 424 11.54 4.41 20.33
CA ASP A 424 10.41 5.00 19.59
C ASP A 424 9.91 6.27 20.27
N PHE A 425 9.80 6.25 21.60
CA PHE A 425 9.41 7.41 22.39
C PHE A 425 10.41 8.55 22.26
N ALA A 426 11.73 8.26 22.35
CA ALA A 426 12.77 9.25 22.17
C ALA A 426 12.70 9.95 20.80
N PHE A 427 12.49 9.19 19.71
CA PHE A 427 12.27 9.73 18.36
C PHE A 427 10.95 10.50 18.22
N ASN A 428 9.93 10.12 18.99
CA ASN A 428 8.64 10.81 18.97
C ASN A 428 8.78 12.22 19.58
N ILE A 429 9.48 12.35 20.69
CA ILE A 429 9.76 13.66 21.32
C ILE A 429 10.56 14.53 20.36
N HIS A 430 11.75 14.10 19.98
CA HIS A 430 12.62 14.83 19.06
C HIS A 430 13.62 13.91 18.37
N THR A 431 13.87 14.14 17.08
CA THR A 431 14.79 13.31 16.28
C THR A 431 16.20 13.23 16.90
N ASN A 432 16.76 14.36 17.36
CA ASN A 432 18.10 14.38 17.98
C ASN A 432 18.15 13.60 19.31
N LEU A 433 17.06 13.60 20.09
CA LEU A 433 16.98 12.78 21.30
C LEU A 433 17.00 11.29 20.95
N GLY A 434 16.25 10.91 19.92
CA GLY A 434 16.24 9.53 19.41
C GLY A 434 17.62 9.09 18.91
N MET A 435 18.30 9.93 18.13
CA MET A 435 19.63 9.60 17.59
C MET A 435 20.69 9.42 18.68
N LYS A 436 20.63 10.22 19.74
CA LYS A 436 21.60 10.22 20.86
C LYS A 436 21.17 9.37 22.05
N CYS A 437 20.05 8.64 21.94
CA CYS A 437 19.47 7.87 23.02
C CYS A 437 20.35 6.67 23.39
N THR A 438 20.70 6.55 24.66
CA THR A 438 21.47 5.43 25.22
C THR A 438 20.60 4.49 26.06
N GLY A 439 19.44 4.95 26.51
CA GLY A 439 18.51 4.24 27.37
C GLY A 439 17.58 5.24 28.04
N GLY A 440 16.94 4.82 29.12
CA GLY A 440 16.06 5.70 29.89
C GLY A 440 15.63 5.10 31.19
N LYS A 441 14.86 5.87 31.96
CA LYS A 441 14.25 5.46 33.21
C LYS A 441 12.75 5.36 33.01
N VAL A 442 12.20 4.20 33.26
CA VAL A 442 10.75 3.95 33.16
C VAL A 442 10.23 3.67 34.58
N ASN A 443 9.29 4.49 35.05
CA ASN A 443 8.74 4.40 36.40
C ASN A 443 9.85 4.33 37.46
N GLY A 444 10.90 5.14 37.32
CA GLY A 444 12.03 5.19 38.25
C GLY A 444 13.10 4.09 38.06
N LYS A 445 12.90 3.11 37.14
CA LYS A 445 13.85 2.01 36.90
C LYS A 445 14.57 2.18 35.55
N ASN A 446 15.89 1.97 35.53
CA ASN A 446 16.69 2.04 34.31
C ASN A 446 16.28 0.93 33.33
N GLN A 447 16.06 1.29 32.08
CA GLN A 447 15.64 0.38 31.01
C GLN A 447 16.50 0.58 29.75
N LYS A 448 16.60 -0.51 28.96
CA LYS A 448 17.32 -0.52 27.68
C LYS A 448 16.46 0.09 26.56
N LEU A 449 17.09 0.46 25.43
CA LEU A 449 16.43 1.03 24.25
C LEU A 449 15.25 0.22 23.72
N ASN A 450 15.31 -1.11 23.81
CA ASN A 450 14.32 -2.04 23.31
C ASN A 450 13.17 -2.34 24.29
N TYR A 451 13.14 -1.68 25.45
CA TYR A 451 12.04 -1.85 26.41
C TYR A 451 10.71 -1.46 25.77
N LYS A 452 9.70 -2.36 25.88
CA LYS A 452 8.36 -2.12 25.35
C LYS A 452 7.52 -1.35 26.34
N LEU A 453 7.08 -0.16 25.91
CA LEU A 453 6.32 0.76 26.75
C LEU A 453 4.88 0.28 26.97
N LYS A 454 4.33 0.61 28.12
CA LYS A 454 2.95 0.34 28.54
C LYS A 454 2.24 1.66 28.83
N SER A 455 0.91 1.67 28.67
CA SER A 455 0.11 2.85 29.04
C SER A 455 0.25 3.14 30.55
N GLY A 456 0.51 4.41 30.86
CA GLY A 456 0.77 4.87 32.23
C GLY A 456 2.25 4.95 32.60
N ASP A 457 3.17 4.48 31.73
CA ASP A 457 4.60 4.58 31.98
C ASP A 457 5.05 6.05 31.98
N THR A 458 5.85 6.44 33.00
CA THR A 458 6.58 7.71 33.02
C THR A 458 8.01 7.47 32.60
N VAL A 459 8.45 8.14 31.52
CA VAL A 459 9.71 7.86 30.84
C VAL A 459 10.62 9.07 30.78
N GLU A 460 11.82 8.91 31.29
CA GLU A 460 12.95 9.85 31.19
C GLU A 460 14.00 9.28 30.24
N ILE A 461 14.44 10.06 29.23
CA ILE A 461 15.38 9.62 28.21
C ILE A 461 16.81 10.01 28.59
N PHE A 462 17.76 9.07 28.47
CA PHE A 462 19.20 9.30 28.60
C PHE A 462 19.83 9.43 27.23
N THR A 463 20.69 10.44 27.09
CA THR A 463 21.39 10.72 25.83
C THR A 463 22.88 10.83 26.04
N SER A 464 23.65 10.49 24.98
CA SER A 464 25.10 10.71 24.94
C SER A 464 25.46 11.29 23.56
N THR A 465 26.40 12.24 23.56
CA THR A 465 26.95 12.83 22.34
C THR A 465 27.75 11.81 21.51
N ALA A 466 28.29 10.78 22.15
CA ALA A 466 29.03 9.71 21.50
C ALA A 466 28.14 8.62 20.90
N GLN A 467 26.81 8.64 21.18
CA GLN A 467 25.89 7.64 20.66
C GLN A 467 25.60 7.91 19.18
N ILE A 468 25.70 6.87 18.38
CA ILE A 468 25.44 6.87 16.93
C ILE A 468 24.33 5.85 16.64
N PRO A 469 23.36 6.16 15.77
CA PRO A 469 22.34 5.22 15.35
C PRO A 469 22.93 3.98 14.68
N LYS A 470 22.37 2.81 15.00
CA LYS A 470 22.81 1.51 14.48
C LYS A 470 21.68 0.83 13.70
N LEU A 471 22.01 0.07 12.67
CA LEU A 471 21.02 -0.71 11.90
C LEU A 471 20.25 -1.70 12.77
N ASP A 472 20.88 -2.27 13.80
CA ASP A 472 20.23 -3.20 14.72
C ASP A 472 19.05 -2.59 15.47
N TRP A 473 18.98 -1.26 15.57
CA TRP A 473 17.83 -0.58 16.15
C TRP A 473 16.53 -0.80 15.36
N LEU A 474 16.63 -1.07 14.05
CA LEU A 474 15.48 -1.37 13.20
C LEU A 474 14.75 -2.66 13.60
N ASN A 475 15.42 -3.57 14.32
CA ASN A 475 14.85 -4.86 14.73
C ASN A 475 13.79 -4.72 15.83
N PHE A 476 13.80 -3.65 16.62
CA PHE A 476 12.90 -3.51 17.75
C PHE A 476 12.06 -2.21 17.74
N VAL A 477 12.38 -1.23 16.91
CA VAL A 477 11.52 -0.04 16.75
C VAL A 477 10.30 -0.36 15.91
N VAL A 478 9.17 0.25 16.27
CA VAL A 478 7.87 0.02 15.66
C VAL A 478 7.42 1.22 14.83
N THR A 479 7.72 2.46 15.30
CA THR A 479 7.25 3.67 14.64
C THR A 479 7.95 3.92 13.31
N SER A 480 7.19 4.34 12.29
CA SER A 480 7.71 4.72 10.97
C SER A 480 8.71 5.87 11.08
N LYS A 481 8.44 6.85 11.96
CA LYS A 481 9.33 8.00 12.22
C LYS A 481 10.72 7.54 12.69
N ALA A 482 10.79 6.63 13.68
CA ALA A 482 12.06 6.11 14.18
C ALA A 482 12.80 5.32 13.07
N ARG A 483 12.11 4.42 12.38
CA ARG A 483 12.70 3.60 11.29
C ARG A 483 13.30 4.46 10.19
N ASN A 484 12.55 5.45 9.71
CA ASN A 484 13.00 6.32 8.63
C ASN A 484 14.20 7.18 9.05
N LYS A 485 14.15 7.76 10.26
CA LYS A 485 15.25 8.59 10.76
C LYS A 485 16.50 7.78 11.05
N ILE A 486 16.39 6.55 11.54
CA ILE A 486 17.53 5.64 11.71
C ILE A 486 18.15 5.29 10.35
N ARG A 487 17.34 4.88 9.35
CA ARG A 487 17.84 4.58 8.00
C ARG A 487 18.51 5.78 7.36
N GLN A 488 17.86 6.95 7.41
CA GLN A 488 18.40 8.19 6.89
C GLN A 488 19.75 8.53 7.52
N SER A 489 19.85 8.49 8.86
CA SER A 489 21.07 8.81 9.57
C SER A 489 22.22 7.84 9.28
N VAL A 490 21.92 6.53 9.20
CA VAL A 490 22.92 5.52 8.83
C VAL A 490 23.38 5.70 7.39
N HIS A 491 22.46 6.05 6.47
CA HIS A 491 22.80 6.33 5.07
C HIS A 491 23.67 7.60 4.94
N GLU A 492 23.31 8.67 5.62
CA GLU A 492 24.10 9.92 5.65
C GLU A 492 25.51 9.71 6.22
N MET A 493 25.63 8.92 7.30
CA MET A 493 26.94 8.58 7.87
C MET A 493 27.79 7.76 6.89
N ARG A 494 27.22 6.75 6.24
CA ARG A 494 27.93 5.96 5.22
C ARG A 494 28.31 6.80 4.01
N SER A 495 27.43 7.67 3.55
CA SER A 495 27.72 8.58 2.44
C SER A 495 28.83 9.57 2.81
N GLY A 496 28.80 10.13 4.03
CA GLY A 496 29.87 10.99 4.53
C GLY A 496 31.21 10.25 4.67
N ALA A 497 31.21 9.03 5.24
CA ALA A 497 32.39 8.19 5.31
C ALA A 497 32.92 7.82 3.93
N ALA A 498 32.05 7.47 2.98
CA ALA A 498 32.43 7.18 1.60
C ALA A 498 33.07 8.40 0.91
N THR A 499 32.60 9.62 1.18
CA THR A 499 33.20 10.85 0.64
C THR A 499 34.62 11.02 1.19
N LEU A 500 34.82 10.84 2.50
CA LEU A 500 36.17 10.87 3.11
C LEU A 500 37.05 9.76 2.54
N GLY A 501 36.54 8.54 2.39
CA GLY A 501 37.30 7.45 1.78
C GLY A 501 37.74 7.75 0.36
N LYS A 502 36.86 8.37 -0.44
CA LYS A 502 37.18 8.82 -1.80
C LYS A 502 38.30 9.86 -1.79
N GLU A 503 38.20 10.89 -0.94
CA GLU A 503 39.23 11.92 -0.81
C GLU A 503 40.58 11.33 -0.36
N LEU A 504 40.59 10.34 0.54
CA LEU A 504 41.79 9.64 0.98
C LEU A 504 42.46 8.90 -0.19
N VAL A 505 41.68 8.17 -0.99
CA VAL A 505 42.21 7.49 -2.18
C VAL A 505 42.76 8.49 -3.19
N GLU A 506 41.97 9.51 -3.57
CA GLU A 506 42.42 10.55 -4.52
C GLU A 506 43.67 11.25 -4.09
N ARG A 507 43.76 11.62 -2.81
CA ARG A 507 44.97 12.24 -2.24
C ARG A 507 46.18 11.30 -2.31
N ARG A 508 46.02 10.00 -2.02
CA ARG A 508 47.10 9.02 -2.03
C ARG A 508 47.60 8.75 -3.45
N PHE A 509 46.66 8.64 -4.41
CA PHE A 509 47.00 8.51 -5.82
C PHE A 509 47.75 9.73 -6.35
N LYS A 510 47.29 10.94 -6.04
CA LYS A 510 47.97 12.19 -6.39
C LYS A 510 49.40 12.27 -5.78
N ASN A 511 49.57 11.84 -4.54
CA ASN A 511 50.88 11.81 -3.91
C ASN A 511 51.86 10.85 -4.57
N ARG A 512 51.33 9.76 -5.17
CA ARG A 512 52.14 8.82 -5.97
C ARG A 512 52.27 9.19 -7.46
N LYS A 513 51.67 10.34 -7.84
CA LYS A 513 51.65 10.81 -9.26
C LYS A 513 50.94 9.81 -10.20
N ILE A 514 49.95 9.06 -9.70
CA ILE A 514 49.15 8.14 -10.49
C ILE A 514 47.87 8.88 -10.86
N ASP A 515 47.53 8.91 -12.15
CA ASP A 515 46.27 9.50 -12.62
C ASP A 515 45.11 8.53 -12.38
N LEU A 516 44.11 8.96 -11.58
CA LEU A 516 42.99 8.11 -11.18
C LEU A 516 41.91 8.11 -12.26
N GLN A 517 41.90 7.07 -13.09
CA GLN A 517 40.84 6.87 -14.09
C GLN A 517 39.62 6.17 -13.49
N GLU A 518 38.44 6.72 -13.70
CA GLU A 518 37.17 6.20 -13.15
C GLU A 518 36.86 4.77 -13.65
N SER A 519 37.18 4.47 -14.87
CA SER A 519 37.00 3.14 -15.47
C SER A 519 37.86 2.06 -14.80
N THR A 520 39.10 2.39 -14.46
CA THR A 520 40.06 1.46 -13.83
C THR A 520 39.72 1.24 -12.35
N ILE A 521 39.39 2.31 -11.62
CA ILE A 521 39.02 2.16 -10.21
C ILE A 521 37.71 1.37 -10.04
N MET A 522 36.75 1.48 -10.95
CA MET A 522 35.53 0.68 -10.95
C MET A 522 35.83 -0.82 -11.14
N ARG A 523 36.85 -1.16 -11.89
CA ARG A 523 37.31 -2.57 -12.09
C ARG A 523 37.99 -3.09 -10.83
N VAL A 524 38.79 -2.24 -10.13
CA VAL A 524 39.39 -2.56 -8.83
C VAL A 524 38.28 -2.86 -7.81
N ILE A 525 37.28 -1.96 -7.66
CA ILE A 525 36.16 -2.11 -6.73
C ILE A 525 35.46 -3.46 -6.95
N LYS A 526 35.17 -3.78 -8.22
CA LYS A 526 34.52 -5.06 -8.58
C LYS A 526 35.40 -6.26 -8.25
N LYS A 527 36.70 -6.17 -8.50
CA LYS A 527 37.66 -7.27 -8.27
C LYS A 527 37.86 -7.51 -6.78
N MET A 528 37.84 -6.47 -5.95
CA MET A 528 37.88 -6.55 -4.49
C MET A 528 36.55 -7.03 -3.86
N GLY A 529 35.52 -7.33 -4.66
CA GLY A 529 34.28 -7.96 -4.22
C GLY A 529 33.21 -7.01 -3.71
N TYR A 530 33.37 -5.70 -3.86
CA TYR A 530 32.39 -4.71 -3.40
C TYR A 530 31.26 -4.55 -4.43
N LYS A 531 30.01 -4.54 -3.91
CA LYS A 531 28.82 -4.41 -4.75
C LYS A 531 28.51 -2.97 -5.15
N THR A 532 28.86 -2.01 -4.27
CA THR A 532 28.62 -0.59 -4.52
C THR A 532 29.91 0.21 -4.29
N VAL A 533 30.02 1.33 -4.98
CA VAL A 533 31.12 2.29 -4.83
C VAL A 533 31.15 2.88 -3.43
N THR A 534 29.96 3.11 -2.85
CA THR A 534 29.80 3.65 -1.52
C THR A 534 30.35 2.71 -0.45
N ASP A 535 30.02 1.40 -0.54
CA ASP A 535 30.53 0.41 0.42
C ASP A 535 32.05 0.26 0.35
N PHE A 536 32.64 0.41 -0.84
CA PHE A 536 34.10 0.39 -1.03
C PHE A 536 34.78 1.58 -0.35
N TYR A 537 34.33 2.81 -0.61
CA TYR A 537 34.92 3.98 0.01
C TYR A 537 34.61 4.09 1.50
N ASP A 538 33.48 3.59 1.98
CA ASP A 538 33.18 3.43 3.41
C ASP A 538 34.18 2.48 4.09
N ALA A 539 34.50 1.34 3.44
CA ALA A 539 35.52 0.40 3.92
C ALA A 539 36.93 1.01 3.95
N VAL A 540 37.24 1.89 3.00
CA VAL A 540 38.52 2.65 3.01
C VAL A 540 38.56 3.65 4.17
N ALA A 541 37.48 4.39 4.38
CA ALA A 541 37.41 5.37 5.50
C ALA A 541 37.45 4.67 6.86
N GLY A 542 36.89 3.47 6.96
CA GLY A 542 36.93 2.63 8.15
C GLY A 542 38.20 1.80 8.32
N GLU A 543 39.25 2.06 7.50
CA GLU A 543 40.55 1.35 7.53
C GLU A 543 40.42 -0.17 7.39
N SER A 544 39.30 -0.64 6.83
CA SER A 544 39.06 -2.06 6.55
C SER A 544 39.82 -2.55 5.29
N ILE A 545 40.29 -1.62 4.48
CA ILE A 545 41.10 -1.85 3.28
C ILE A 545 42.31 -0.91 3.33
N ASP A 546 43.50 -1.48 3.08
CA ASP A 546 44.69 -0.65 2.91
C ASP A 546 44.68 -0.01 1.51
N ILE A 547 44.89 1.32 1.47
CA ILE A 547 44.96 2.07 0.22
C ILE A 547 46.15 1.60 -0.64
N ASN A 548 47.20 1.03 -0.06
CA ASN A 548 48.30 0.46 -0.80
C ASN A 548 47.90 -0.78 -1.60
N ASP A 549 46.99 -1.60 -1.08
CA ASP A 549 46.45 -2.75 -1.80
C ASP A 549 45.58 -2.30 -2.98
N ILE A 550 44.83 -1.19 -2.83
CA ILE A 550 44.05 -0.57 -3.90
C ILE A 550 44.98 -0.10 -5.01
N ILE A 551 46.09 0.56 -4.67
CA ILE A 551 47.05 1.05 -5.62
C ILE A 551 47.75 -0.11 -6.34
N ALA A 552 48.20 -1.14 -5.63
CA ALA A 552 48.83 -2.32 -6.20
C ALA A 552 47.89 -3.03 -7.21
N GLU A 553 46.60 -3.13 -6.87
CA GLU A 553 45.64 -3.75 -7.78
C GLU A 553 45.32 -2.83 -8.99
N TYR A 554 45.29 -1.51 -8.78
CA TYR A 554 45.10 -0.52 -9.81
C TYR A 554 46.26 -0.59 -10.84
N GLU A 555 47.51 -0.55 -10.38
CA GLU A 555 48.70 -0.68 -11.23
C GLU A 555 48.73 -2.04 -11.95
N ASN A 556 48.28 -3.12 -11.31
CA ASN A 556 48.19 -4.45 -11.93
C ASN A 556 47.20 -4.47 -13.10
N ILE A 557 46.10 -3.75 -12.98
CA ILE A 557 45.09 -3.61 -14.04
C ILE A 557 45.65 -2.73 -15.15
N GLU A 558 46.32 -1.60 -14.84
CA GLU A 558 46.94 -0.73 -15.86
C GLU A 558 48.05 -1.43 -16.61
N ARG A 559 48.92 -2.21 -15.93
CA ARG A 559 49.96 -3.02 -16.62
C ARG A 559 49.36 -4.06 -17.57
N LYS A 560 48.25 -4.67 -17.20
CA LYS A 560 47.56 -5.60 -18.09
C LYS A 560 46.93 -4.89 -19.30
N ASP A 561 46.37 -3.71 -19.07
CA ASP A 561 45.80 -2.91 -20.15
C ASP A 561 46.87 -2.34 -21.06
N ALA A 562 48.03 -1.92 -20.52
CA ALA A 562 49.20 -1.50 -21.31
C ALA A 562 49.84 -2.66 -22.11
N ALA A 563 49.85 -3.86 -21.54
CA ALA A 563 50.33 -5.06 -22.28
C ALA A 563 49.34 -5.50 -23.41
N ILE A 564 48.07 -5.08 -23.33
CA ILE A 564 47.06 -5.28 -24.40
C ILE A 564 47.09 -4.10 -25.42
N GLY A 565 47.66 -2.98 -25.05
CA GLY A 565 47.59 -1.67 -25.71
C GLY A 565 48.84 -1.21 -26.47
N GLU A 566 49.65 -2.08 -27.06
CA GLU A 566 50.44 -1.64 -28.24
C GLU A 566 49.46 -1.43 -29.40
N ILE A 567 48.92 -0.22 -29.47
CA ILE A 567 48.08 0.26 -30.56
C ILE A 567 49.02 0.40 -31.78
N ARG A 568 48.93 -0.55 -32.71
CA ARG A 568 49.41 -0.35 -34.09
C ARG A 568 48.48 0.63 -34.78
N SER A 569 49.04 1.60 -35.49
CA SER A 569 48.27 2.60 -36.23
C SER A 569 47.40 1.94 -37.30
N ALA A 570 46.26 2.58 -37.64
CA ALA A 570 45.27 2.06 -38.61
C ALA A 570 45.84 1.81 -40.03
N GLU A 571 47.06 2.24 -40.31
CA GLU A 571 47.71 2.07 -41.61
C GLU A 571 48.48 0.75 -41.76
N GLU A 572 48.71 -0.01 -40.71
CA GLU A 572 49.41 -1.31 -40.75
C GLU A 572 48.47 -2.54 -40.72
N PHE A 573 47.19 -2.37 -40.93
CA PHE A 573 46.23 -3.47 -41.04
C PHE A 573 46.30 -4.09 -42.45
N GLN A 574 47.40 -4.78 -42.78
CA GLN A 574 47.37 -5.77 -43.84
C GLN A 574 46.67 -7.03 -43.34
N LEU A 575 45.67 -7.45 -44.12
CA LEU A 575 44.94 -8.71 -43.97
C LEU A 575 45.91 -9.90 -43.99
N SER A 576 46.58 -10.23 -42.92
CA SER A 576 47.17 -11.55 -42.73
C SER A 576 46.06 -12.52 -42.41
N LYS A 577 45.95 -13.59 -43.16
CA LYS A 577 45.16 -14.77 -42.89
C LYS A 577 45.36 -15.16 -41.43
N ILE A 578 44.32 -14.98 -40.62
CA ILE A 578 44.28 -15.52 -39.27
C ILE A 578 43.93 -16.99 -39.41
N GLU A 579 44.91 -17.83 -39.12
CA GLU A 579 44.72 -19.24 -38.82
C GLU A 579 43.63 -19.36 -37.73
N GLU A 580 42.74 -20.32 -37.95
CA GLU A 580 41.66 -20.68 -37.04
C GLU A 580 42.22 -21.11 -35.69
N ASP A 581 42.35 -20.20 -34.76
CA ASP A 581 42.56 -20.54 -33.37
C ASP A 581 41.17 -20.62 -32.70
N GLU A 582 40.72 -21.84 -32.41
CA GLU A 582 39.48 -22.22 -31.75
C GLU A 582 39.46 -21.64 -30.35
N ARG A 583 39.04 -20.37 -30.20
CA ARG A 583 38.54 -19.86 -28.93
C ARG A 583 37.01 -19.71 -29.02
N GLN A 584 36.37 -20.69 -28.41
CA GLN A 584 34.92 -20.73 -28.15
C GLN A 584 34.45 -19.44 -27.49
N GLY A 585 33.76 -18.58 -28.20
CA GLY A 585 33.06 -17.42 -27.72
C GLY A 585 31.80 -17.21 -28.54
N ASP A 586 30.68 -16.99 -27.87
CA ASP A 586 29.36 -16.73 -28.47
C ASP A 586 29.45 -15.62 -29.51
N VAL A 587 29.19 -15.92 -30.75
CA VAL A 587 29.22 -14.93 -31.84
C VAL A 587 27.80 -14.62 -32.28
N LEU A 588 27.31 -13.45 -31.92
CA LEU A 588 26.10 -12.86 -32.46
C LEU A 588 26.50 -12.06 -33.70
N VAL A 589 25.93 -12.38 -34.86
CA VAL A 589 26.15 -11.62 -36.12
C VAL A 589 25.21 -10.43 -36.11
N ILE A 590 25.79 -9.22 -36.17
CA ILE A 590 25.06 -7.96 -36.15
C ILE A 590 25.22 -7.32 -37.54
N GLY A 591 24.09 -7.11 -38.27
CA GLY A 591 24.11 -6.63 -39.65
C GLY A 591 24.80 -7.61 -40.61
N ASP A 592 25.09 -7.19 -41.85
CA ASP A 592 25.50 -8.10 -42.92
C ASP A 592 26.92 -8.66 -42.80
N ASN A 593 27.78 -8.27 -41.84
CA ASN A 593 29.09 -8.90 -41.62
C ASN A 593 29.97 -8.33 -40.49
N ILE A 594 29.50 -7.78 -39.43
CA ILE A 594 30.34 -7.22 -38.37
C ILE A 594 30.44 -8.18 -37.19
N LYS A 595 31.60 -8.84 -37.03
CA LYS A 595 31.96 -9.63 -35.83
C LYS A 595 32.72 -8.72 -34.84
N GLY A 596 32.46 -8.84 -33.54
CA GLY A 596 33.30 -8.21 -32.53
C GLY A 596 32.75 -6.93 -31.89
N ILE A 597 31.48 -6.57 -32.06
CA ILE A 597 30.87 -5.42 -31.39
C ILE A 597 30.39 -5.80 -29.97
N ASN A 598 30.66 -4.94 -28.98
CA ASN A 598 30.16 -5.10 -27.62
C ASN A 598 28.63 -4.99 -27.59
N TYR A 599 27.96 -6.07 -27.28
CA TYR A 599 26.50 -6.11 -27.06
C TYR A 599 26.15 -6.56 -25.67
N LYS A 600 24.94 -6.24 -25.24
CA LYS A 600 24.34 -6.71 -23.95
C LYS A 600 23.00 -7.35 -24.24
N LEU A 601 22.72 -8.47 -23.59
CA LEU A 601 21.38 -9.07 -23.60
C LEU A 601 20.42 -8.21 -22.78
N ALA A 602 19.22 -7.96 -23.33
CA ALA A 602 18.23 -7.10 -22.68
C ALA A 602 17.60 -7.81 -21.49
N LYS A 603 17.63 -7.19 -20.31
CA LYS A 603 17.08 -7.74 -19.07
C LYS A 603 15.54 -7.88 -19.08
N CYS A 604 14.84 -7.15 -19.97
CA CYS A 604 13.38 -7.17 -20.07
C CYS A 604 12.81 -8.42 -20.75
N CYS A 605 13.63 -9.20 -21.47
CA CYS A 605 13.18 -10.39 -22.19
C CYS A 605 14.18 -11.56 -22.11
N ASN A 606 15.37 -11.33 -21.54
CA ASN A 606 16.43 -12.33 -21.33
C ASN A 606 16.57 -13.31 -22.52
N PRO A 607 17.02 -12.84 -23.69
CA PRO A 607 17.14 -13.70 -24.86
C PRO A 607 18.18 -14.80 -24.63
N ILE A 608 17.88 -16.00 -25.12
CA ILE A 608 18.74 -17.17 -25.07
C ILE A 608 19.06 -17.62 -26.52
N TYR A 609 20.07 -18.46 -26.68
CA TYR A 609 20.42 -18.98 -27.99
C TYR A 609 19.26 -19.71 -28.66
N GLY A 610 18.99 -19.37 -29.91
CA GLY A 610 17.88 -19.89 -30.70
C GLY A 610 16.59 -19.07 -30.59
N ASP A 611 16.54 -18.02 -29.76
CA ASP A 611 15.44 -17.04 -29.80
C ASP A 611 15.56 -16.19 -31.10
N ASP A 612 14.41 -15.77 -31.64
CA ASP A 612 14.35 -14.77 -32.68
C ASP A 612 14.60 -13.38 -32.10
N VAL A 613 15.70 -12.72 -32.51
CA VAL A 613 16.23 -11.53 -31.82
C VAL A 613 16.49 -10.36 -32.78
N PHE A 614 16.43 -9.15 -32.24
CA PHE A 614 16.86 -7.93 -32.90
C PHE A 614 17.74 -7.08 -31.97
N GLY A 615 18.66 -6.32 -32.56
CA GLY A 615 19.50 -5.38 -31.83
C GLY A 615 18.86 -3.99 -31.78
N PHE A 616 19.01 -3.31 -30.64
CA PHE A 616 18.61 -1.92 -30.43
C PHE A 616 19.81 -1.10 -29.94
N ILE A 617 20.17 -0.03 -30.66
CA ILE A 617 21.23 0.88 -30.23
C ILE A 617 20.69 1.81 -29.14
N SER A 618 21.22 1.68 -27.94
CA SER A 618 20.90 2.59 -26.85
C SER A 618 21.46 3.99 -27.05
N ALA A 619 21.01 4.98 -26.29
CA ALA A 619 21.57 6.35 -26.34
C ALA A 619 23.07 6.40 -25.96
N GLU A 620 23.54 5.38 -25.23
CA GLU A 620 24.94 5.20 -24.80
C GLU A 620 25.82 4.49 -25.86
N GLY A 621 25.28 4.23 -27.04
CA GLY A 621 26.01 3.53 -28.12
C GLY A 621 26.15 2.01 -27.93
N VAL A 622 25.56 1.43 -26.88
CA VAL A 622 25.59 -0.01 -26.62
C VAL A 622 24.45 -0.71 -27.35
N ILE A 623 24.73 -1.81 -28.04
CA ILE A 623 23.69 -2.62 -28.68
C ILE A 623 23.06 -3.54 -27.67
N LYS A 624 21.74 -3.39 -27.44
CA LYS A 624 20.94 -4.27 -26.59
C LYS A 624 20.17 -5.25 -27.46
N ILE A 625 20.34 -6.55 -27.19
CA ILE A 625 19.69 -7.61 -27.94
C ILE A 625 18.36 -7.95 -27.28
N HIS A 626 17.28 -7.81 -28.01
CA HIS A 626 15.90 -8.10 -27.57
C HIS A 626 15.33 -9.24 -28.41
N ARG A 627 14.40 -9.99 -27.79
CA ARG A 627 13.55 -10.94 -28.50
C ARG A 627 12.49 -10.20 -29.32
N HIS A 628 12.07 -10.76 -30.44
CA HIS A 628 11.00 -10.21 -31.27
C HIS A 628 9.63 -10.16 -30.54
N ASP A 629 9.36 -11.08 -29.62
CA ASP A 629 8.19 -11.15 -28.76
C ASP A 629 8.32 -10.38 -27.43
N CYS A 630 9.36 -9.59 -27.26
CA CYS A 630 9.58 -8.75 -26.07
C CYS A 630 8.41 -7.76 -25.87
N PRO A 631 7.87 -7.59 -24.65
CA PRO A 631 6.81 -6.61 -24.37
C PRO A 631 7.16 -5.18 -24.81
N ASN A 632 8.46 -4.84 -24.82
CA ASN A 632 8.93 -3.53 -25.23
C ASN A 632 9.20 -3.42 -26.75
N ALA A 633 9.17 -4.53 -27.49
CA ALA A 633 9.54 -4.53 -28.91
C ALA A 633 8.63 -3.65 -29.77
N ALA A 634 7.32 -3.67 -29.52
CA ALA A 634 6.35 -2.84 -30.23
C ALA A 634 6.63 -1.34 -30.06
N ASN A 635 6.89 -0.91 -28.81
CA ASN A 635 7.20 0.48 -28.49
C ASN A 635 8.56 0.93 -29.06
N ILE A 636 9.56 0.05 -29.02
CA ILE A 636 10.89 0.31 -29.59
C ILE A 636 10.79 0.49 -31.09
N ARG A 637 10.07 -0.39 -31.81
CA ARG A 637 9.88 -0.32 -33.27
C ARG A 637 9.10 0.92 -33.69
N GLN A 638 8.11 1.32 -32.91
CA GLN A 638 7.28 2.49 -33.23
C GLN A 638 8.02 3.81 -32.99
N LYS A 639 8.78 3.92 -31.89
CA LYS A 639 9.43 5.19 -31.53
C LYS A 639 10.82 5.39 -32.12
N TYR A 640 11.56 4.30 -32.37
CA TYR A 640 12.97 4.37 -32.78
C TYR A 640 13.32 3.40 -33.89
N PRO A 641 12.60 3.39 -35.05
CA PRO A 641 12.84 2.43 -36.12
C PRO A 641 14.26 2.53 -36.72
N TYR A 642 14.87 3.71 -36.69
CA TYR A 642 16.22 4.00 -37.18
C TYR A 642 17.37 3.50 -36.28
N ARG A 643 17.04 2.97 -35.06
CA ARG A 643 18.02 2.39 -34.13
C ARG A 643 17.95 0.87 -34.10
N LEU A 644 17.19 0.25 -34.97
CA LEU A 644 17.06 -1.20 -35.03
C LEU A 644 18.10 -1.80 -35.95
N ILE A 645 18.67 -2.90 -35.50
CA ILE A 645 19.65 -3.67 -36.28
C ILE A 645 19.18 -5.11 -36.32
N THR A 646 19.25 -5.70 -37.54
CA THR A 646 18.99 -7.13 -37.69
C THR A 646 20.12 -7.93 -37.05
N THR A 647 19.80 -8.88 -36.23
CA THR A 647 20.75 -9.72 -35.52
C THR A 647 20.32 -11.19 -35.57
N ARG A 648 21.32 -12.08 -35.66
CA ARG A 648 21.08 -13.54 -35.64
C ARG A 648 22.16 -14.24 -34.86
N TRP A 649 21.80 -15.35 -34.23
CA TRP A 649 22.76 -16.22 -33.56
C TRP A 649 23.62 -16.97 -34.59
N SER A 650 24.93 -17.07 -34.35
CA SER A 650 25.84 -17.84 -35.14
C SER A 650 26.88 -18.54 -34.25
N GLY A 651 27.21 -19.77 -34.55
CA GLY A 651 28.22 -20.58 -33.83
C GLY A 651 27.62 -21.64 -32.90
N LYS A 652 28.44 -22.58 -32.42
CA LYS A 652 28.11 -23.57 -31.40
C LYS A 652 28.58 -23.08 -30.01
N LEU A 653 27.74 -23.30 -29.00
CA LEU A 653 27.84 -22.74 -27.65
C LEU A 653 28.65 -23.55 -26.66
N GLY A 654 29.30 -22.82 -25.71
CA GLY A 654 29.84 -23.31 -24.46
C GLY A 654 29.26 -22.62 -23.20
N GLN A 655 28.28 -21.69 -23.30
CA GLN A 655 27.75 -20.94 -22.17
C GLN A 655 26.28 -21.22 -21.94
N GLN A 656 25.90 -21.33 -20.65
CA GLN A 656 24.50 -21.47 -20.23
C GLN A 656 23.81 -20.12 -20.02
N PHE A 657 22.64 -19.95 -20.63
CA PHE A 657 21.76 -18.78 -20.48
C PHE A 657 20.77 -18.96 -19.35
N GLY A 658 20.51 -17.88 -18.60
CA GLY A 658 19.49 -17.89 -17.56
C GLY A 658 18.10 -17.68 -18.13
N ALA A 659 17.17 -18.61 -17.90
CA ALA A 659 15.76 -18.46 -18.23
C ALA A 659 14.92 -18.55 -16.97
N THR A 660 13.87 -17.72 -16.85
CA THR A 660 12.91 -17.76 -15.77
C THR A 660 11.63 -18.45 -16.24
N LEU A 661 11.19 -19.47 -15.53
CA LEU A 661 9.94 -20.18 -15.75
C LEU A 661 8.96 -19.88 -14.62
N ARG A 662 7.74 -19.54 -14.96
CA ARG A 662 6.62 -19.46 -14.02
C ARG A 662 5.85 -20.77 -14.07
N ILE A 663 5.67 -21.39 -12.90
CA ILE A 663 4.91 -22.64 -12.74
C ILE A 663 3.71 -22.38 -11.84
N ILE A 664 2.57 -22.93 -12.24
CA ILE A 664 1.32 -22.89 -11.47
C ILE A 664 0.77 -24.31 -11.39
N GLY A 665 0.37 -24.73 -10.21
CA GLY A 665 -0.21 -26.06 -9.99
C GLY A 665 -0.92 -26.20 -8.66
N ASN A 666 -1.38 -27.41 -8.35
CA ASN A 666 -1.96 -27.73 -7.05
C ASN A 666 -0.84 -27.91 -6.02
N ASP A 667 -1.07 -27.46 -4.80
CA ASP A 667 -0.12 -27.62 -3.70
C ASP A 667 -0.19 -29.03 -3.12
N ASP A 668 0.34 -29.99 -3.88
CA ASP A 668 0.43 -31.39 -3.49
C ASP A 668 1.74 -31.66 -2.72
N ILE A 669 1.67 -32.52 -1.71
CA ILE A 669 2.86 -32.92 -0.94
C ILE A 669 3.90 -33.54 -1.89
N GLY A 670 5.13 -32.98 -1.90
CA GLY A 670 6.24 -33.48 -2.73
C GLY A 670 6.32 -32.87 -4.13
N ILE A 671 5.47 -31.88 -4.48
CA ILE A 671 5.50 -31.24 -5.82
C ILE A 671 6.87 -30.60 -6.13
N VAL A 672 7.52 -30.00 -5.14
CA VAL A 672 8.87 -29.42 -5.29
C VAL A 672 9.90 -30.50 -5.60
N THR A 673 9.83 -31.61 -4.90
CA THR A 673 10.71 -32.77 -5.12
C THR A 673 10.53 -33.36 -6.52
N ASN A 674 9.31 -33.44 -7.01
CA ASN A 674 9.00 -33.93 -8.35
C ASN A 674 9.55 -32.99 -9.44
N ILE A 675 9.36 -31.67 -9.26
CA ILE A 675 9.90 -30.64 -10.17
C ILE A 675 11.43 -30.71 -10.20
N THR A 676 12.10 -30.71 -9.05
CA THR A 676 13.56 -30.76 -8.96
C THR A 676 14.14 -32.05 -9.49
N SER A 677 13.45 -33.18 -9.30
CA SER A 677 13.85 -34.50 -9.84
C SER A 677 13.87 -34.53 -11.37
N ILE A 678 12.91 -33.84 -12.00
CA ILE A 678 12.90 -33.72 -13.48
C ILE A 678 14.05 -32.85 -13.96
N ILE A 679 14.26 -31.70 -13.31
CA ILE A 679 15.33 -30.77 -13.71
C ILE A 679 16.71 -31.46 -13.58
N ASN A 680 16.93 -32.19 -12.48
CA ASN A 680 18.21 -32.87 -12.23
C ASN A 680 18.48 -34.03 -13.21
N LYS A 681 17.48 -34.55 -13.89
CA LYS A 681 17.64 -35.58 -14.94
C LYS A 681 18.05 -35.03 -16.30
N GLU A 682 17.94 -33.71 -16.48
CA GLU A 682 18.31 -33.05 -17.75
C GLU A 682 19.79 -32.66 -17.73
N LYS A 683 20.56 -33.19 -18.67
CA LYS A 683 22.01 -32.95 -18.75
C LYS A 683 22.38 -31.51 -19.14
N ASP A 684 21.50 -30.85 -19.92
CA ASP A 684 21.73 -29.51 -20.48
C ASP A 684 21.00 -28.40 -19.70
N VAL A 685 20.51 -28.69 -18.49
CA VAL A 685 19.77 -27.76 -17.65
C VAL A 685 20.36 -27.73 -16.24
N THR A 686 20.57 -26.53 -15.73
CA THR A 686 21.05 -26.33 -14.36
C THR A 686 20.01 -25.51 -13.59
N LEU A 687 19.55 -26.00 -12.44
CA LEU A 687 18.70 -25.23 -11.54
C LEU A 687 19.54 -24.19 -10.79
N ARG A 688 19.21 -22.90 -10.95
CA ARG A 688 19.89 -21.80 -10.25
C ARG A 688 19.11 -21.30 -9.04
N SER A 689 17.78 -21.26 -9.15
CA SER A 689 16.90 -20.83 -8.05
C SER A 689 15.50 -21.41 -8.22
N ILE A 690 14.84 -21.68 -7.10
CA ILE A 690 13.43 -22.05 -7.03
C ILE A 690 12.77 -21.24 -5.93
N SER A 691 11.65 -20.62 -6.24
CA SER A 691 10.79 -19.91 -5.30
C SER A 691 9.36 -20.36 -5.51
N ILE A 692 8.73 -20.91 -4.49
CA ILE A 692 7.36 -21.41 -4.55
C ILE A 692 6.59 -20.79 -3.41
N ASN A 693 5.44 -20.18 -3.73
CA ASN A 693 4.48 -19.65 -2.79
C ASN A 693 3.18 -20.43 -2.95
N SER A 694 2.67 -20.97 -1.87
CA SER A 694 1.39 -21.69 -1.83
C SER A 694 0.33 -20.83 -1.18
N ASP A 695 -0.84 -20.73 -1.83
CA ASP A 695 -2.01 -20.06 -1.32
C ASP A 695 -3.28 -20.81 -1.80
N ASP A 696 -4.19 -21.13 -0.88
CA ASP A 696 -5.47 -21.81 -1.13
C ASP A 696 -5.40 -23.06 -2.03
N SER A 697 -4.51 -24.01 -1.68
CA SER A 697 -4.31 -25.29 -2.40
C SER A 697 -3.75 -25.16 -3.81
N ILE A 698 -3.32 -23.97 -4.21
CA ILE A 698 -2.63 -23.72 -5.47
C ILE A 698 -1.26 -23.12 -5.16
N PHE A 699 -0.22 -23.65 -5.81
CA PHE A 699 1.08 -23.03 -5.76
C PHE A 699 1.36 -22.22 -7.02
N GLN A 700 2.07 -21.11 -6.84
CA GLN A 700 2.72 -20.38 -7.90
C GLN A 700 4.22 -20.33 -7.60
N GLY A 701 5.05 -20.74 -8.55
CA GLY A 701 6.48 -20.73 -8.39
C GLY A 701 7.22 -20.11 -9.55
N TYR A 702 8.44 -19.65 -9.26
CA TYR A 702 9.41 -19.20 -10.26
C TYR A 702 10.65 -20.05 -10.17
N LEU A 703 11.06 -20.60 -11.32
CA LEU A 703 12.30 -21.35 -11.48
C LEU A 703 13.26 -20.54 -12.32
N ILE A 704 14.47 -20.33 -11.85
CA ILE A 704 15.56 -19.79 -12.67
C ILE A 704 16.45 -20.98 -13.04
N VAL A 705 16.49 -21.25 -14.34
CA VAL A 705 17.26 -22.36 -14.89
C VAL A 705 18.34 -21.86 -15.84
N GLY A 706 19.49 -22.52 -15.83
CA GLY A 706 20.52 -22.35 -16.85
C GLY A 706 20.28 -23.35 -17.99
N VAL A 707 20.17 -22.88 -19.23
CA VAL A 707 19.94 -23.72 -20.41
C VAL A 707 20.91 -23.34 -21.54
N ASN A 708 21.21 -24.29 -22.40
CA ASN A 708 22.12 -24.03 -23.52
C ASN A 708 21.42 -23.35 -24.70
N ASP A 709 20.15 -23.68 -24.93
CA ASP A 709 19.39 -23.17 -26.08
C ASP A 709 17.85 -23.23 -25.82
N THR A 710 17.10 -22.72 -26.81
CA THR A 710 15.63 -22.74 -26.78
C THR A 710 15.06 -24.18 -26.89
N VAL A 711 15.77 -25.13 -27.47
CA VAL A 711 15.32 -26.52 -27.63
C VAL A 711 15.35 -27.20 -26.23
N ALA A 712 16.44 -27.04 -25.49
CA ALA A 712 16.59 -27.53 -24.13
C ALA A 712 15.50 -26.92 -23.19
N LEU A 713 15.26 -25.60 -23.31
CA LEU A 713 14.22 -24.92 -22.54
C LEU A 713 12.81 -25.45 -22.85
N ASN A 714 12.47 -25.60 -24.12
CA ASN A 714 11.15 -26.09 -24.54
C ASN A 714 10.92 -27.56 -24.13
N ASN A 715 11.95 -28.39 -24.20
CA ASN A 715 11.91 -29.77 -23.72
C ASN A 715 11.68 -29.83 -22.21
N LEU A 716 12.37 -28.97 -21.46
CA LEU A 716 12.14 -28.85 -20.02
C LEU A 716 10.70 -28.42 -19.71
N ILE A 717 10.18 -27.39 -20.40
CA ILE A 717 8.78 -26.91 -20.22
C ILE A 717 7.79 -28.05 -20.50
N LYS A 718 7.99 -28.83 -21.57
CA LYS A 718 7.14 -29.98 -21.88
C LYS A 718 7.16 -31.02 -20.76
N LYS A 719 8.32 -31.36 -20.25
CA LYS A 719 8.48 -32.36 -19.16
C LYS A 719 7.91 -31.84 -17.83
N LEU A 720 8.08 -30.57 -17.51
CA LEU A 720 7.48 -29.99 -16.30
C LEU A 720 5.95 -29.97 -16.36
N LYS A 721 5.36 -29.82 -17.53
CA LYS A 721 3.88 -29.92 -17.73
C LYS A 721 3.33 -31.33 -17.50
N THR A 722 4.17 -32.38 -17.56
CA THR A 722 3.72 -33.76 -17.29
C THR A 722 3.78 -34.12 -15.79
N VAL A 723 4.31 -33.25 -14.94
CA VAL A 723 4.33 -33.47 -13.49
C VAL A 723 2.92 -33.44 -12.95
N LYS A 724 2.50 -34.47 -12.24
CA LYS A 724 1.21 -34.53 -11.57
C LYS A 724 1.08 -33.34 -10.61
N GLY A 725 0.00 -32.58 -10.75
CA GLY A 725 -0.23 -31.36 -9.95
C GLY A 725 0.18 -30.07 -10.64
N VAL A 726 1.04 -30.07 -11.65
CA VAL A 726 1.38 -28.87 -12.44
C VAL A 726 0.31 -28.59 -13.46
N LYS A 727 -0.27 -27.37 -13.44
CA LYS A 727 -1.32 -26.94 -14.36
C LYS A 727 -0.76 -26.13 -15.54
N ASN A 728 0.22 -25.30 -15.29
CA ASN A 728 0.79 -24.43 -16.32
C ASN A 728 2.26 -24.16 -16.05
N VAL A 729 3.06 -24.15 -17.13
CA VAL A 729 4.46 -23.75 -17.13
C VAL A 729 4.68 -22.82 -18.31
N GLN A 730 5.17 -21.62 -18.03
CA GLN A 730 5.43 -20.60 -19.04
C GLN A 730 6.77 -19.95 -18.77
N ARG A 731 7.47 -19.56 -19.85
CA ARG A 731 8.64 -18.68 -19.73
C ARG A 731 8.18 -17.30 -19.27
N SER A 732 8.74 -16.84 -18.16
CA SER A 732 8.50 -15.48 -17.65
C SER A 732 9.54 -14.53 -18.25
N ASN A 733 9.09 -13.38 -18.67
CA ASN A 733 9.97 -12.31 -19.18
C ASN A 733 10.63 -11.57 -18.04
#